data_5109dd5521c89b92813a3e1098035494
#
_entry.id   5109dd5521c89b92813a3e1098035494
#
_cell.length_a   1.000
_cell.length_b   1.000
_cell.length_c   1.000
_cell.angle_alpha   90.00
_cell.angle_beta   90.00
_cell.angle_gamma   90.00
#
_symmetry.space_group_name_H-M   'P 1'
#
loop_
_entity.id
_entity.type
_entity.pdbx_description
1 polymer ?
#
loop_
_entity_poly.entity_id
_entity_poly.type
_entity_poly.pdbx_seq_one_letter_code
_entity_poly.pdbx_strand_id
1 'polypeptide(L)'
;MTTTTHKTFCRYCHAYCPMLAEVSDGKVLSVKPDTDNEMYGGYTCIKGRQLVEQMYQPQRMTTCKIKNSNGEFEDINSEKALDEIAERVSKLVEEHGPRSIATYNGTVAFQNSAQLVYSREWHNALKSPSYYTSVTIDQPAKVFVGSRMGYWTAGSHFFHDSDVAMVIGNNPIVSHYAPPGGVPSVSPSDQIRKARKRGLKLIAIDPRETELTRRSDMHLQIKPGEDATLLAGLIRVILVEELHDTEFCEQFTSGLDELRASVEEFDPATVSARTDIPEDLILEAARTFAAGPRGVAITGTGPEMGAHPNLTQHLAASLNTICGRYYREGDMHPNPGSLAPKAPKFAQVFEAPVAWGRGDRSRTHPDLGELASPTGVREMPTSQLADEILMPGDGQIKALFVIAGNPLMAFPDQEKAFAAMQELDLLVCIDPYMSATAEMADYILAPKLTLEREDVTLLADYWYEKPYSQYSKAVVETDHDVIEEWEFYWGLAKRMGLEVTIKNNIIPNDRKPTKFELLQAITKGSRADLSFLRDNPGGHIFEDMKVEVQRAPEGETGRLKLFPTGVTEEFEALKESLETEEDYSHLLIGFRSKYVLNSFGRTLPAILAKSGTTNPAHIHPDDLAAMNITDDSEVVIQSAHGSIPAIVKANDRIKPGVVAMHHCWGVAPGQQAPVREVGSNTNLLVDGEKELQQFTGMPRSSGIPINIHPI
;
A
#
# COMPACT_ATOMS: atom_id res chain seq x y z
N MET A 1 -5.69 38.57 -21.17
CA MET A 1 -5.93 37.19 -20.70
C MET A 1 -6.15 37.25 -19.21
N THR A 2 -7.27 36.74 -18.71
CA THR A 2 -7.55 36.77 -17.28
C THR A 2 -7.11 35.43 -16.69
N THR A 3 -6.10 35.47 -15.82
CA THR A 3 -5.66 34.28 -15.08
C THR A 3 -6.53 34.11 -13.85
N THR A 4 -7.03 32.90 -13.62
CA THR A 4 -7.80 32.52 -12.43
C THR A 4 -7.01 31.52 -11.59
N THR A 5 -7.21 31.57 -10.27
CA THR A 5 -6.58 30.63 -9.34
C THR A 5 -7.64 29.71 -8.76
N HIS A 6 -7.38 28.40 -8.81
CA HIS A 6 -8.27 27.36 -8.31
C HIS A 6 -7.60 26.60 -7.18
N LYS A 7 -8.31 26.40 -6.07
CA LYS A 7 -7.89 25.50 -5.00
C LYS A 7 -8.17 24.06 -5.41
N THR A 8 -7.16 23.20 -5.28
CA THR A 8 -7.22 21.78 -5.59
C THR A 8 -6.30 21.02 -4.64
N PHE A 9 -6.15 19.72 -4.81
CA PHE A 9 -5.16 18.92 -4.10
C PHE A 9 -4.53 17.88 -5.02
N CYS A 10 -3.28 17.56 -4.72
CA CYS A 10 -2.52 16.55 -5.44
C CYS A 10 -3.10 15.16 -5.15
N ARG A 11 -3.40 14.38 -6.18
CA ARG A 11 -3.83 12.98 -6.10
C ARG A 11 -2.78 12.03 -6.68
N TYR A 12 -1.52 12.37 -6.53
CA TYR A 12 -0.41 11.50 -6.89
C TYR A 12 -0.25 10.36 -5.87
N CYS A 13 -0.49 10.64 -4.60
CA CYS A 13 -0.50 9.67 -3.49
C CYS A 13 -1.48 10.13 -2.39
N HIS A 14 -1.67 9.30 -1.36
CA HIS A 14 -2.58 9.55 -0.23
C HIS A 14 -2.19 10.72 0.69
N ALA A 15 -1.10 11.42 0.42
CA ALA A 15 -0.78 12.64 1.16
C ALA A 15 -1.70 13.82 0.82
N TYR A 16 -2.38 13.83 -0.31
CA TYR A 16 -3.39 14.81 -0.72
C TYR A 16 -3.01 16.28 -0.48
N CYS A 17 -1.77 16.65 -0.83
CA CYS A 17 -1.23 17.98 -0.58
C CYS A 17 -2.09 19.06 -1.26
N PRO A 18 -2.57 20.09 -0.52
CA PRO A 18 -3.33 21.21 -1.07
C PRO A 18 -2.48 22.03 -2.05
N MET A 19 -3.08 22.38 -3.17
CA MET A 19 -2.43 23.09 -4.27
C MET A 19 -3.29 24.24 -4.77
N LEU A 20 -2.63 25.28 -5.28
CA LEU A 20 -3.24 26.34 -6.07
C LEU A 20 -2.87 26.12 -7.53
N ALA A 21 -3.87 26.01 -8.40
CA ALA A 21 -3.67 25.89 -9.85
C ALA A 21 -4.00 27.21 -10.53
N GLU A 22 -3.09 27.72 -11.34
CA GLU A 22 -3.30 28.94 -12.16
C GLU A 22 -3.78 28.51 -13.55
N VAL A 23 -4.88 29.06 -13.99
CA VAL A 23 -5.51 28.74 -15.29
C VAL A 23 -5.68 30.00 -16.12
N SER A 24 -5.34 29.94 -17.41
CA SER A 24 -5.64 30.95 -18.41
C SER A 24 -6.11 30.28 -19.70
N ASP A 25 -7.16 30.79 -20.30
CA ASP A 25 -7.73 30.30 -21.56
C ASP A 25 -7.99 28.76 -21.55
N GLY A 26 -8.53 28.25 -20.43
CA GLY A 26 -8.83 26.83 -20.26
C GLY A 26 -7.62 25.91 -20.06
N LYS A 27 -6.40 26.46 -19.95
CA LYS A 27 -5.17 25.70 -19.72
C LYS A 27 -4.59 25.96 -18.34
N VAL A 28 -4.14 24.91 -17.68
CA VAL A 28 -3.37 25.03 -16.43
C VAL A 28 -1.96 25.47 -16.76
N LEU A 29 -1.55 26.62 -16.23
CA LEU A 29 -0.21 27.18 -16.45
C LEU A 29 0.78 26.72 -15.39
N SER A 30 0.33 26.64 -14.14
CA SER A 30 1.19 26.26 -13.01
C SER A 30 0.40 25.65 -11.88
N VAL A 31 1.05 24.86 -11.04
CA VAL A 31 0.56 24.43 -9.73
C VAL A 31 1.56 24.82 -8.65
N LYS A 32 1.06 25.33 -7.55
CA LYS A 32 1.85 25.77 -6.39
C LYS A 32 1.26 25.18 -5.11
N PRO A 33 2.06 24.95 -4.03
CA PRO A 33 1.51 24.59 -2.75
C PRO A 33 0.57 25.71 -2.23
N ASP A 34 -0.53 25.32 -1.58
CA ASP A 34 -1.39 26.25 -0.88
C ASP A 34 -0.77 26.58 0.50
N THR A 35 -0.13 27.74 0.60
CA THR A 35 0.55 28.20 1.82
C THR A 35 -0.42 28.61 2.91
N ASP A 36 -1.66 28.92 2.57
CA ASP A 36 -2.67 29.36 3.50
C ASP A 36 -3.44 28.20 4.13
N ASN A 37 -3.21 26.98 3.66
CA ASN A 37 -3.80 25.79 4.25
C ASN A 37 -3.15 25.48 5.61
N GLU A 38 -3.91 25.59 6.69
CA GLU A 38 -3.45 25.44 8.06
C GLU A 38 -2.90 24.05 8.36
N MET A 39 -3.46 22.99 7.74
CA MET A 39 -3.04 21.60 7.97
C MET A 39 -1.66 21.33 7.35
N TYR A 40 -1.39 21.88 6.16
CA TYR A 40 -0.20 21.56 5.37
C TYR A 40 0.88 22.65 5.39
N GLY A 41 0.53 23.90 5.68
CA GLY A 41 1.47 25.03 5.72
C GLY A 41 2.35 25.16 4.47
N GLY A 42 1.77 24.91 3.30
CA GLY A 42 2.48 24.98 2.02
C GLY A 42 3.37 23.77 1.70
N TYR A 43 3.19 22.64 2.39
CA TYR A 43 3.97 21.44 2.06
C TYR A 43 3.47 20.79 0.76
N THR A 44 4.41 20.48 -0.13
CA THR A 44 4.23 19.55 -1.27
C THR A 44 5.57 18.99 -1.72
N CYS A 45 5.59 17.76 -2.23
CA CYS A 45 6.79 17.13 -2.74
C CYS A 45 7.00 17.43 -4.24
N ILE A 46 8.15 17.01 -4.78
CA ILE A 46 8.48 17.20 -6.20
C ILE A 46 7.44 16.59 -7.13
N LYS A 47 6.86 15.43 -6.78
CA LYS A 47 5.84 14.74 -7.62
C LYS A 47 4.59 15.58 -7.83
N GLY A 48 4.03 16.15 -6.76
CA GLY A 48 2.85 17.02 -6.86
C GLY A 48 3.08 18.29 -7.67
N ARG A 49 4.33 18.80 -7.68
CA ARG A 49 4.70 19.98 -8.49
C ARG A 49 4.74 19.69 -10.00
N GLN A 50 4.71 18.41 -10.40
CA GLN A 50 4.75 17.99 -11.81
C GLN A 50 3.36 17.67 -12.38
N LEU A 51 2.26 18.03 -11.72
CA LEU A 51 0.90 17.75 -12.22
C LEU A 51 0.62 18.39 -13.59
N VAL A 52 1.18 19.55 -13.87
CA VAL A 52 1.05 20.25 -15.16
C VAL A 52 1.79 19.48 -16.25
N GLU A 53 3.05 19.08 -15.97
CA GLU A 53 3.84 18.30 -16.91
C GLU A 53 3.23 16.91 -17.15
N GLN A 54 2.70 16.28 -16.10
CA GLN A 54 1.94 15.03 -16.22
C GLN A 54 0.76 15.18 -17.18
N MET A 55 0.06 16.31 -17.13
CA MET A 55 -1.13 16.57 -17.92
C MET A 55 -0.82 16.80 -19.40
N TYR A 56 0.28 17.50 -19.69
CA TYR A 56 0.58 17.98 -21.05
C TYR A 56 1.77 17.29 -21.72
N GLN A 57 2.37 16.25 -21.09
CA GLN A 57 3.47 15.54 -21.76
C GLN A 57 2.99 14.79 -23.02
N PRO A 58 3.82 14.74 -24.08
CA PRO A 58 3.43 14.16 -25.38
C PRO A 58 3.04 12.67 -25.32
N GLN A 59 3.55 11.94 -24.33
CA GLN A 59 3.27 10.50 -24.16
C GLN A 59 1.90 10.24 -23.53
N ARG A 60 1.20 11.26 -23.06
CA ARG A 60 -0.15 11.10 -22.52
C ARG A 60 -1.12 10.70 -23.62
N MET A 61 -1.85 9.61 -23.41
CA MET A 61 -2.98 9.25 -24.28
C MET A 61 -4.18 10.17 -24.01
N THR A 62 -4.75 10.69 -25.07
CA THR A 62 -5.91 11.60 -25.06
C THR A 62 -7.12 11.02 -25.76
N THR A 63 -6.98 9.79 -26.29
CA THR A 63 -8.03 8.98 -26.91
C THR A 63 -7.84 7.54 -26.46
N CYS A 64 -8.94 6.76 -26.43
CA CYS A 64 -8.86 5.33 -26.18
C CYS A 64 -8.22 4.61 -27.37
N LYS A 65 -7.70 3.41 -27.13
CA LYS A 65 -7.01 2.60 -28.14
C LYS A 65 -7.60 1.20 -28.19
N ILE A 66 -7.60 0.61 -29.39
CA ILE A 66 -7.88 -0.80 -29.63
C ILE A 66 -6.70 -1.41 -30.37
N LYS A 67 -6.33 -2.64 -30.02
CA LYS A 67 -5.31 -3.40 -30.76
C LYS A 67 -5.96 -4.12 -31.95
N ASN A 68 -5.50 -3.84 -33.15
CA ASN A 68 -5.99 -4.49 -34.36
C ASN A 68 -5.39 -5.90 -34.56
N SER A 69 -5.84 -6.62 -35.57
CA SER A 69 -5.36 -7.97 -35.88
C SER A 69 -3.88 -8.07 -36.23
N ASN A 70 -3.22 -6.95 -36.55
CA ASN A 70 -1.79 -6.89 -36.83
C ASN A 70 -0.97 -6.61 -35.55
N GLY A 71 -1.62 -6.43 -34.40
CA GLY A 71 -0.97 -6.07 -33.14
C GLY A 71 -0.69 -4.57 -32.99
N GLU A 72 -1.20 -3.71 -33.87
CA GLU A 72 -1.02 -2.26 -33.84
C GLU A 72 -2.19 -1.59 -33.12
N PHE A 73 -1.93 -0.47 -32.43
CA PHE A 73 -2.97 0.30 -31.74
C PHE A 73 -3.58 1.36 -32.68
N GLU A 74 -4.90 1.37 -32.72
CA GLU A 74 -5.72 2.37 -33.40
C GLU A 74 -6.57 3.14 -32.41
N ASP A 75 -6.95 4.38 -32.77
CA ASP A 75 -7.87 5.17 -31.95
C ASP A 75 -9.28 4.59 -32.03
N ILE A 76 -9.95 4.51 -30.90
CA ILE A 76 -11.35 4.12 -30.78
C ILE A 76 -12.08 5.12 -29.87
N ASN A 77 -13.33 5.46 -30.21
CA ASN A 77 -14.15 6.27 -29.34
C ASN A 77 -14.51 5.49 -28.05
N SER A 78 -14.51 6.18 -26.92
CA SER A 78 -14.72 5.54 -25.60
C SER A 78 -16.06 4.81 -25.48
N GLU A 79 -17.16 5.37 -26.03
CA GLU A 79 -18.48 4.72 -26.00
C GLU A 79 -18.48 3.44 -26.86
N LYS A 80 -17.83 3.48 -28.06
CA LYS A 80 -17.67 2.30 -28.90
C LYS A 80 -16.81 1.24 -28.21
N ALA A 81 -15.71 1.64 -27.56
CA ALA A 81 -14.89 0.70 -26.79
C ALA A 81 -15.69 0.03 -25.66
N LEU A 82 -16.52 0.81 -24.96
CA LEU A 82 -17.41 0.27 -23.92
C LEU A 82 -18.47 -0.70 -24.49
N ASP A 83 -19.01 -0.43 -25.69
CA ASP A 83 -19.96 -1.33 -26.37
C ASP A 83 -19.30 -2.70 -26.65
N GLU A 84 -18.12 -2.68 -27.29
CA GLU A 84 -17.39 -3.88 -27.68
C GLU A 84 -16.88 -4.67 -26.45
N ILE A 85 -16.36 -3.98 -25.42
CA ILE A 85 -15.91 -4.61 -24.18
C ILE A 85 -17.09 -5.26 -23.45
N ALA A 86 -18.23 -4.57 -23.34
CA ALA A 86 -19.42 -5.12 -22.65
C ALA A 86 -19.96 -6.35 -23.37
N GLU A 87 -19.96 -6.39 -24.72
CA GLU A 87 -20.33 -7.56 -25.50
C GLU A 87 -19.40 -8.76 -25.22
N ARG A 88 -18.07 -8.54 -25.28
CA ARG A 88 -17.06 -9.57 -24.95
C ARG A 88 -17.20 -10.09 -23.54
N VAL A 89 -17.37 -9.18 -22.54
CA VAL A 89 -17.56 -9.56 -21.13
C VAL A 89 -18.83 -10.36 -20.93
N SER A 90 -19.95 -9.95 -21.54
CA SER A 90 -21.21 -10.66 -21.44
C SER A 90 -21.10 -12.09 -21.97
N LYS A 91 -20.43 -12.27 -23.11
CA LYS A 91 -20.15 -13.58 -23.71
C LYS A 91 -19.28 -14.45 -22.80
N LEU A 92 -18.19 -13.90 -22.24
CA LEU A 92 -17.32 -14.63 -21.31
C LEU A 92 -18.06 -15.03 -20.03
N VAL A 93 -18.95 -14.19 -19.52
CA VAL A 93 -19.80 -14.52 -18.36
C VAL A 93 -20.79 -15.64 -18.68
N GLU A 94 -21.38 -15.63 -19.88
CA GLU A 94 -22.29 -16.68 -20.33
C GLU A 94 -21.55 -18.02 -20.50
N GLU A 95 -20.36 -18.03 -21.08
CA GLU A 95 -19.58 -19.24 -21.37
C GLU A 95 -18.83 -19.80 -20.16
N HIS A 96 -18.28 -18.94 -19.30
CA HIS A 96 -17.35 -19.32 -18.23
C HIS A 96 -17.79 -18.90 -16.82
N GLY A 97 -18.95 -18.24 -16.69
CA GLY A 97 -19.46 -17.72 -15.42
C GLY A 97 -18.78 -16.43 -14.95
N PRO A 98 -19.36 -15.76 -13.95
CA PRO A 98 -18.91 -14.42 -13.54
C PRO A 98 -17.50 -14.39 -12.94
N ARG A 99 -17.02 -15.48 -12.34
CA ARG A 99 -15.65 -15.58 -11.80
C ARG A 99 -14.58 -15.36 -12.86
N SER A 100 -14.88 -15.62 -14.14
CA SER A 100 -13.94 -15.44 -15.26
C SER A 100 -13.54 -13.98 -15.51
N ILE A 101 -14.25 -13.01 -14.90
CA ILE A 101 -13.98 -11.59 -15.03
C ILE A 101 -13.27 -11.08 -13.78
N ALA A 102 -12.05 -10.60 -13.94
CA ALA A 102 -11.21 -10.08 -12.86
C ALA A 102 -10.91 -8.59 -13.02
N THR A 103 -10.70 -7.93 -11.89
CA THR A 103 -10.14 -6.57 -11.82
C THR A 103 -8.88 -6.57 -10.95
N TYR A 104 -7.83 -5.88 -11.41
CA TYR A 104 -6.67 -5.50 -10.61
C TYR A 104 -6.59 -3.98 -10.48
N ASN A 105 -6.70 -3.47 -9.26
CA ASN A 105 -6.51 -2.06 -8.93
C ASN A 105 -5.07 -1.81 -8.48
N GLY A 106 -4.32 -1.05 -9.28
CA GLY A 106 -2.99 -0.59 -8.91
C GLY A 106 -3.05 0.54 -7.86
N THR A 107 -1.89 0.92 -7.33
CA THR A 107 -1.79 1.90 -6.24
C THR A 107 -2.44 3.26 -6.56
N VAL A 108 -2.39 3.70 -7.82
CA VAL A 108 -2.96 5.01 -8.21
C VAL A 108 -4.49 4.97 -8.33
N ALA A 109 -5.10 3.79 -8.53
CA ALA A 109 -6.56 3.64 -8.50
C ALA A 109 -7.19 4.10 -7.18
N PHE A 110 -6.45 3.96 -6.06
CA PHE A 110 -6.85 4.42 -4.73
C PHE A 110 -6.99 5.95 -4.62
N GLN A 111 -6.50 6.70 -5.60
CA GLN A 111 -6.56 8.16 -5.63
C GLN A 111 -7.81 8.70 -6.35
N ASN A 112 -8.77 7.83 -6.67
CA ASN A 112 -10.10 8.18 -7.15
C ASN A 112 -11.15 7.56 -6.21
N SER A 113 -11.76 8.40 -5.36
CA SER A 113 -12.66 7.95 -4.29
C SER A 113 -13.89 7.19 -4.80
N ALA A 114 -14.39 7.49 -5.99
CA ALA A 114 -15.53 6.79 -6.59
C ALA A 114 -15.11 5.43 -7.18
N GLN A 115 -13.90 5.33 -7.73
CA GLN A 115 -13.41 4.16 -8.45
C GLN A 115 -13.42 2.88 -7.61
N LEU A 116 -12.75 2.90 -6.46
CA LEU A 116 -12.63 1.70 -5.61
C LEU A 116 -13.98 1.19 -5.13
N VAL A 117 -14.87 2.10 -4.78
CA VAL A 117 -16.20 1.73 -4.30
C VAL A 117 -17.02 1.18 -5.46
N TYR A 118 -17.03 1.89 -6.60
CA TYR A 118 -17.87 1.47 -7.73
C TYR A 118 -17.39 0.14 -8.33
N SER A 119 -16.09 -0.04 -8.53
CA SER A 119 -15.54 -1.29 -9.09
C SER A 119 -15.87 -2.49 -8.21
N ARG A 120 -15.76 -2.37 -6.89
CA ARG A 120 -16.13 -3.43 -5.95
C ARG A 120 -17.63 -3.74 -6.01
N GLU A 121 -18.48 -2.72 -5.97
CA GLU A 121 -19.93 -2.93 -6.02
C GLU A 121 -20.40 -3.45 -7.39
N TRP A 122 -19.67 -3.14 -8.46
CA TRP A 122 -19.86 -3.76 -9.77
C TRP A 122 -19.56 -5.26 -9.73
N HIS A 123 -18.43 -5.67 -9.11
CA HIS A 123 -18.12 -7.08 -8.91
C HIS A 123 -19.16 -7.79 -8.04
N ASN A 124 -19.67 -7.13 -7.01
CA ASN A 124 -20.77 -7.66 -6.19
C ASN A 124 -22.05 -7.87 -7.03
N ALA A 125 -22.41 -6.90 -7.89
CA ALA A 125 -23.57 -7.01 -8.79
C ALA A 125 -23.39 -8.11 -9.83
N LEU A 126 -22.18 -8.26 -10.38
CA LEU A 126 -21.81 -9.34 -11.30
C LEU A 126 -21.72 -10.71 -10.61
N LYS A 127 -21.57 -10.74 -9.28
CA LYS A 127 -21.29 -11.93 -8.46
C LYS A 127 -19.92 -12.57 -8.76
N SER A 128 -18.94 -11.76 -9.18
CA SER A 128 -17.56 -12.19 -9.37
C SER A 128 -16.75 -11.98 -8.08
N PRO A 129 -16.07 -13.00 -7.55
CA PRO A 129 -15.13 -12.85 -6.44
C PRO A 129 -13.76 -12.34 -6.89
N SER A 130 -13.49 -12.25 -8.21
CA SER A 130 -12.15 -12.04 -8.78
C SER A 130 -11.74 -10.55 -8.73
N TYR A 131 -11.64 -10.03 -7.50
CA TYR A 131 -11.26 -8.65 -7.21
C TYR A 131 -9.90 -8.61 -6.51
N TYR A 132 -8.93 -7.98 -7.14
CA TYR A 132 -7.53 -7.92 -6.75
C TYR A 132 -7.06 -6.48 -6.63
N THR A 133 -6.17 -6.21 -5.68
CA THR A 133 -5.54 -4.91 -5.53
C THR A 133 -4.07 -5.01 -5.20
N SER A 134 -3.36 -3.89 -5.28
CA SER A 134 -1.96 -3.82 -4.85
C SER A 134 -1.76 -4.03 -3.34
N VAL A 135 -2.81 -4.00 -2.52
CA VAL A 135 -2.70 -4.22 -1.06
C VAL A 135 -2.22 -5.64 -0.75
N THR A 136 -2.72 -6.64 -1.49
CA THR A 136 -2.40 -8.05 -1.23
C THR A 136 -1.01 -8.50 -1.70
N ILE A 137 -0.25 -7.63 -2.37
CA ILE A 137 1.19 -7.77 -2.66
C ILE A 137 2.02 -6.62 -2.05
N ASP A 138 1.45 -5.90 -1.08
CA ASP A 138 2.12 -4.79 -0.37
C ASP A 138 2.05 -5.02 1.15
N GLN A 139 0.85 -4.99 1.76
CA GLN A 139 0.69 -5.06 3.22
C GLN A 139 -0.58 -5.81 3.67
N PRO A 140 -0.81 -7.05 3.20
CA PRO A 140 -2.00 -7.81 3.58
C PRO A 140 -2.02 -8.23 5.06
N ALA A 141 -0.86 -8.38 5.68
CA ALA A 141 -0.75 -8.77 7.08
C ALA A 141 -1.44 -7.80 8.03
N LYS A 142 -1.47 -6.48 7.72
CA LYS A 142 -2.19 -5.49 8.55
C LYS A 142 -3.69 -5.80 8.66
N VAL A 143 -4.30 -6.19 7.56
CA VAL A 143 -5.73 -6.54 7.51
C VAL A 143 -5.96 -7.89 8.16
N PHE A 144 -5.15 -8.88 7.81
CA PHE A 144 -5.25 -10.24 8.33
C PHE A 144 -5.08 -10.29 9.85
N VAL A 145 -3.99 -9.71 10.38
CA VAL A 145 -3.70 -9.72 11.80
C VAL A 145 -4.73 -8.94 12.60
N GLY A 146 -5.17 -7.78 12.11
CA GLY A 146 -6.26 -7.04 12.75
C GLY A 146 -7.54 -7.87 12.86
N SER A 147 -7.93 -8.57 11.79
CA SER A 147 -9.10 -9.46 11.83
C SER A 147 -8.89 -10.67 12.75
N ARG A 148 -7.67 -11.25 12.80
CA ARG A 148 -7.33 -12.41 13.64
C ARG A 148 -7.26 -12.06 15.14
N MET A 149 -6.67 -10.90 15.45
CA MET A 149 -6.45 -10.43 16.82
C MET A 149 -7.66 -9.72 17.41
N GLY A 150 -8.44 -9.05 16.57
CA GLY A 150 -9.48 -8.09 16.95
C GLY A 150 -9.00 -6.65 16.80
N TYR A 151 -9.97 -5.74 16.71
CA TYR A 151 -9.72 -4.31 16.57
C TYR A 151 -10.19 -3.55 17.80
N TRP A 152 -9.36 -2.69 18.33
CA TRP A 152 -9.79 -1.74 19.36
C TRP A 152 -10.57 -0.59 18.71
N THR A 153 -11.86 -0.44 19.01
CA THR A 153 -12.73 0.49 18.27
C THR A 153 -12.38 1.96 18.47
N ALA A 154 -11.81 2.31 19.59
CA ALA A 154 -11.26 3.65 19.83
C ALA A 154 -9.93 3.90 19.11
N GLY A 155 -9.27 2.85 18.57
CA GLY A 155 -8.00 2.96 17.86
C GLY A 155 -6.77 3.06 18.77
N SER A 156 -5.59 2.93 18.18
CA SER A 156 -4.29 3.15 18.83
C SER A 156 -3.99 4.64 18.97
N HIS A 157 -3.04 4.99 19.84
CA HIS A 157 -2.55 6.37 19.94
C HIS A 157 -2.01 6.86 18.60
N PHE A 158 -2.20 8.15 18.33
CA PHE A 158 -1.60 8.81 17.18
C PHE A 158 -0.17 9.25 17.46
N PHE A 159 0.65 9.38 16.43
CA PHE A 159 2.04 9.83 16.54
C PHE A 159 2.18 11.16 17.28
N HIS A 160 1.26 12.11 17.05
CA HIS A 160 1.31 13.43 17.68
C HIS A 160 0.93 13.44 19.17
N ASP A 161 0.26 12.38 19.66
CA ASP A 161 -0.11 12.22 21.07
C ASP A 161 0.87 11.30 21.83
N SER A 162 1.78 10.65 21.10
CA SER A 162 2.67 9.65 21.67
C SER A 162 3.89 10.28 22.34
N ASP A 163 4.37 9.62 23.41
CA ASP A 163 5.65 9.89 24.09
C ASP A 163 6.77 9.02 23.53
N VAL A 164 6.41 7.87 22.94
CA VAL A 164 7.31 6.98 22.23
C VAL A 164 6.68 6.47 20.96
N ALA A 165 7.46 6.40 19.88
CA ALA A 165 7.06 5.76 18.64
C ALA A 165 8.14 4.82 18.14
N MET A 166 7.75 3.60 17.76
CA MET A 166 8.60 2.61 17.12
C MET A 166 8.17 2.44 15.68
N VAL A 167 9.05 2.74 14.74
CA VAL A 167 8.78 2.70 13.30
C VAL A 167 9.62 1.63 12.66
N ILE A 168 8.98 0.58 12.14
CA ILE A 168 9.60 -0.67 11.71
C ILE A 168 9.54 -0.77 10.19
N GLY A 169 10.69 -0.76 9.50
CA GLY A 169 10.79 -0.90 8.05
C GLY A 169 9.96 0.12 7.24
N ASN A 170 9.87 1.36 7.75
CA ASN A 170 9.13 2.44 7.12
C ASN A 170 9.95 3.74 7.10
N ASN A 171 10.02 4.38 5.93
CA ASN A 171 10.59 5.71 5.80
C ASN A 171 9.52 6.72 5.33
N PRO A 172 8.67 7.25 6.23
CA PRO A 172 7.56 8.12 5.90
C PRO A 172 7.99 9.45 5.26
N ILE A 173 9.23 9.88 5.46
CA ILE A 173 9.78 11.10 4.83
C ILE A 173 9.88 10.93 3.31
N VAL A 174 10.05 9.71 2.83
CA VAL A 174 10.14 9.37 1.40
C VAL A 174 8.81 8.84 0.87
N SER A 175 8.20 7.89 1.57
CA SER A 175 6.97 7.21 1.13
C SER A 175 5.71 8.05 1.32
N HIS A 176 5.69 8.96 2.30
CA HIS A 176 4.50 9.67 2.79
C HIS A 176 3.39 8.72 3.26
N TYR A 177 3.73 7.46 3.52
CA TYR A 177 2.80 6.48 4.04
C TYR A 177 2.64 6.65 5.55
N ALA A 178 1.43 6.90 5.98
CA ALA A 178 1.08 7.18 7.38
C ALA A 178 -0.23 6.48 7.74
N PRO A 179 -0.18 5.15 8.03
CA PRO A 179 -1.34 4.47 8.58
C PRO A 179 -1.71 5.08 9.94
N PRO A 180 -2.91 4.78 10.47
CA PRO A 180 -3.30 5.25 11.80
C PRO A 180 -2.22 5.00 12.85
N GLY A 181 -1.85 6.04 13.61
CA GLY A 181 -0.74 6.00 14.56
C GLY A 181 0.65 6.27 13.95
N GLY A 182 0.79 6.26 12.62
CA GLY A 182 2.05 6.52 11.93
C GLY A 182 2.44 8.00 11.88
N VAL A 183 3.68 8.26 11.44
CA VAL A 183 4.16 9.62 11.20
C VAL A 183 3.28 10.27 10.13
N PRO A 184 2.61 11.41 10.41
CA PRO A 184 1.70 12.03 9.48
C PRO A 184 2.33 12.31 8.10
N SER A 185 1.59 12.07 7.03
CA SER A 185 2.02 12.30 5.64
C SER A 185 2.21 13.79 5.31
N VAL A 186 1.63 14.65 6.14
CA VAL A 186 1.73 16.11 6.05
C VAL A 186 3.08 16.59 6.56
N SER A 187 3.99 16.93 5.66
CA SER A 187 5.34 17.39 6.03
C SER A 187 6.06 16.49 7.06
N PRO A 188 6.30 15.19 6.77
CA PRO A 188 6.75 14.22 7.76
C PRO A 188 7.99 14.65 8.55
N SER A 189 8.96 15.32 7.89
CA SER A 189 10.16 15.83 8.55
C SER A 189 9.86 16.88 9.61
N ASP A 190 8.88 17.75 9.38
CA ASP A 190 8.46 18.77 10.33
C ASP A 190 7.65 18.15 11.48
N GLN A 191 6.81 17.18 11.19
CA GLN A 191 6.07 16.43 12.22
C GLN A 191 7.02 15.71 13.19
N ILE A 192 8.03 15.03 12.68
CA ILE A 192 9.07 14.39 13.49
C ILE A 192 9.80 15.42 14.34
N ARG A 193 10.22 16.55 13.75
CA ARG A 193 10.89 17.63 14.47
C ARG A 193 10.04 18.20 15.60
N LYS A 194 8.76 18.45 15.35
CA LYS A 194 7.79 18.94 16.36
C LYS A 194 7.57 17.91 17.46
N ALA A 195 7.40 16.65 17.13
CA ALA A 195 7.20 15.57 18.08
C ALA A 195 8.43 15.38 19.00
N ARG A 196 9.64 15.35 18.44
CA ARG A 196 10.87 15.26 19.23
C ARG A 196 11.09 16.50 20.13
N LYS A 197 10.75 17.70 19.64
CA LYS A 197 10.77 18.92 20.48
C LYS A 197 9.79 18.84 21.67
N ARG A 198 8.68 18.11 21.53
CA ARG A 198 7.72 17.84 22.60
C ARG A 198 8.25 16.78 23.59
N GLY A 199 9.29 16.03 23.23
CA GLY A 199 9.88 14.99 24.06
C GLY A 199 9.66 13.56 23.59
N LEU A 200 9.00 13.36 22.44
CA LEU A 200 8.80 12.03 21.85
C LEU A 200 10.15 11.32 21.67
N LYS A 201 10.23 10.07 22.13
CA LYS A 201 11.31 9.14 21.84
C LYS A 201 10.99 8.37 20.56
N LEU A 202 11.88 8.45 19.57
CA LEU A 202 11.70 7.81 18.28
C LEU A 202 12.69 6.66 18.12
N ILE A 203 12.16 5.45 18.01
CA ILE A 203 12.90 4.20 17.73
C ILE A 203 12.64 3.85 16.26
N ALA A 204 13.70 3.69 15.47
CA ALA A 204 13.60 3.30 14.07
C ALA A 204 14.32 1.97 13.84
N ILE A 205 13.65 1.04 13.19
CA ILE A 205 14.17 -0.28 12.81
C ILE A 205 14.21 -0.32 11.28
N ASP A 206 15.42 -0.38 10.69
CA ASP A 206 15.64 -0.40 9.24
C ASP A 206 17.06 -0.92 8.97
N PRO A 207 17.29 -1.82 8.00
CA PRO A 207 18.63 -2.28 7.63
C PRO A 207 19.50 -1.17 7.00
N ARG A 208 18.91 -0.03 6.69
CA ARG A 208 19.61 1.12 6.08
C ARG A 208 19.60 2.33 7.00
N GLU A 209 20.60 3.16 6.88
CA GLU A 209 20.52 4.53 7.40
C GLU A 209 19.64 5.38 6.47
N THR A 210 18.41 5.66 6.91
CA THR A 210 17.39 6.38 6.15
C THR A 210 17.24 7.84 6.62
N GLU A 211 16.39 8.61 5.94
CA GLU A 211 15.99 9.95 6.37
C GLU A 211 15.31 9.92 7.75
N LEU A 212 14.60 8.85 8.08
CA LEU A 212 13.96 8.67 9.38
C LEU A 212 14.98 8.28 10.45
N THR A 213 15.82 7.27 10.19
CA THR A 213 16.78 6.76 11.20
C THR A 213 17.76 7.83 11.65
N ARG A 214 18.18 8.72 10.74
CA ARG A 214 19.02 9.89 11.09
C ARG A 214 18.32 10.92 11.99
N ARG A 215 17.03 10.79 12.19
CA ARG A 215 16.21 11.66 13.06
C ARG A 215 15.67 10.93 14.27
N SER A 216 15.90 9.63 14.37
CA SER A 216 15.52 8.84 15.54
C SER A 216 16.46 9.04 16.72
N ASP A 217 16.01 8.65 17.91
CA ASP A 217 16.84 8.60 19.12
C ASP A 217 17.61 7.28 19.15
N MET A 218 17.01 6.20 18.59
CA MET A 218 17.64 4.88 18.44
C MET A 218 17.45 4.40 17.01
N HIS A 219 18.49 3.83 16.41
CA HIS A 219 18.46 3.11 15.14
C HIS A 219 18.90 1.67 15.38
N LEU A 220 17.96 0.74 15.27
CA LEU A 220 18.24 -0.69 15.29
C LEU A 220 18.44 -1.13 13.83
N GLN A 221 19.71 -1.25 13.43
CA GLN A 221 20.10 -1.61 12.06
C GLN A 221 20.05 -3.13 11.88
N ILE A 222 18.87 -3.64 11.68
CA ILE A 222 18.52 -5.05 11.68
C ILE A 222 19.04 -5.82 10.44
N LYS A 223 19.33 -7.09 10.58
CA LYS A 223 19.46 -8.03 9.45
C LYS A 223 18.08 -8.19 8.79
N PRO A 224 17.94 -8.03 7.46
CA PRO A 224 16.64 -8.19 6.78
C PRO A 224 16.02 -9.57 7.02
N GLY A 225 14.71 -9.61 7.30
CA GLY A 225 13.96 -10.83 7.58
C GLY A 225 13.85 -11.20 9.06
N GLU A 226 14.64 -10.58 9.94
CA GLU A 226 14.66 -10.85 11.37
C GLU A 226 13.76 -9.93 12.21
N ASP A 227 12.82 -9.23 11.59
CA ASP A 227 11.91 -8.32 12.29
C ASP A 227 11.06 -9.04 13.34
N ALA A 228 10.57 -10.26 13.03
CA ALA A 228 9.80 -11.08 13.99
C ALA A 228 10.65 -11.49 15.19
N THR A 229 11.90 -11.89 14.97
CA THR A 229 12.86 -12.25 16.02
C THR A 229 13.10 -11.08 16.98
N LEU A 230 13.36 -9.89 16.42
CA LEU A 230 13.57 -8.70 17.22
C LEU A 230 12.33 -8.37 18.06
N LEU A 231 11.15 -8.38 17.45
CA LEU A 231 9.91 -8.05 18.17
C LEU A 231 9.56 -9.08 19.25
N ALA A 232 9.81 -10.38 19.00
CA ALA A 232 9.68 -11.42 20.03
C ALA A 232 10.61 -11.15 21.22
N GLY A 233 11.86 -10.77 20.96
CA GLY A 233 12.81 -10.39 22.01
C GLY A 233 12.40 -9.16 22.80
N LEU A 234 11.90 -8.11 22.14
CA LEU A 234 11.38 -6.92 22.81
C LEU A 234 10.19 -7.25 23.73
N ILE A 235 9.25 -8.07 23.24
CA ILE A 235 8.10 -8.55 24.03
C ILE A 235 8.59 -9.37 25.22
N ARG A 236 9.54 -10.28 25.03
CA ARG A 236 10.12 -11.07 26.12
C ARG A 236 10.72 -10.19 27.21
N VAL A 237 11.54 -9.21 26.85
CA VAL A 237 12.14 -8.28 27.83
C VAL A 237 11.04 -7.57 28.63
N ILE A 238 10.03 -7.04 27.96
CA ILE A 238 8.91 -6.34 28.61
C ILE A 238 8.15 -7.24 29.59
N LEU A 239 7.91 -8.51 29.20
CA LEU A 239 7.15 -9.45 30.02
C LEU A 239 7.99 -10.01 31.19
N VAL A 240 9.30 -10.25 31.00
CA VAL A 240 10.20 -10.73 32.04
C VAL A 240 10.48 -9.66 33.09
N GLU A 241 10.62 -8.41 32.66
CA GLU A 241 10.85 -7.27 33.56
C GLU A 241 9.54 -6.68 34.13
N GLU A 242 8.37 -7.29 33.83
CA GLU A 242 7.04 -6.87 34.28
C GLU A 242 6.70 -5.40 33.91
N LEU A 243 7.14 -4.94 32.75
CA LEU A 243 6.94 -3.57 32.25
C LEU A 243 5.63 -3.39 31.46
N HIS A 244 4.86 -4.47 31.27
CA HIS A 244 3.58 -4.44 30.54
C HIS A 244 2.46 -3.81 31.37
N ASP A 245 1.43 -3.33 30.71
CA ASP A 245 0.21 -2.80 31.34
C ASP A 245 -0.66 -3.97 31.82
N THR A 246 -0.41 -4.41 33.06
CA THR A 246 -1.07 -5.58 33.68
C THR A 246 -2.59 -5.40 33.70
N GLU A 247 -3.08 -4.21 34.11
CA GLU A 247 -4.52 -3.94 34.20
C GLU A 247 -5.20 -4.05 32.82
N PHE A 248 -4.61 -3.48 31.79
CA PHE A 248 -5.14 -3.60 30.44
C PHE A 248 -5.12 -5.04 29.93
N CYS A 249 -4.01 -5.75 30.17
CA CYS A 249 -3.89 -7.14 29.74
C CYS A 249 -4.95 -8.04 30.41
N GLU A 250 -5.14 -7.93 31.70
CA GLU A 250 -6.15 -8.69 32.44
C GLU A 250 -7.57 -8.39 31.96
N GLN A 251 -7.86 -7.14 31.67
CA GLN A 251 -9.20 -6.69 31.34
C GLN A 251 -9.59 -6.94 29.88
N PHE A 252 -8.66 -6.73 28.94
CA PHE A 252 -8.99 -6.64 27.51
C PHE A 252 -8.24 -7.63 26.60
N THR A 253 -7.40 -8.50 27.15
CA THR A 253 -6.65 -9.47 26.34
C THR A 253 -6.93 -10.91 26.70
N SER A 254 -6.54 -11.82 25.79
CA SER A 254 -6.47 -13.26 26.02
C SER A 254 -5.20 -13.83 25.36
N GLY A 255 -4.66 -14.93 25.90
CA GLY A 255 -3.49 -15.59 25.32
C GLY A 255 -2.15 -14.97 25.76
N LEU A 256 -2.10 -14.23 26.88
CA LEU A 256 -0.86 -13.60 27.38
C LEU A 256 0.16 -14.64 27.85
N ASP A 257 -0.30 -15.71 28.52
CA ASP A 257 0.58 -16.77 29.02
C ASP A 257 1.17 -17.58 27.86
N GLU A 258 0.37 -17.86 26.82
CA GLU A 258 0.81 -18.53 25.59
C GLU A 258 1.83 -17.66 24.84
N LEU A 259 1.59 -16.36 24.72
CA LEU A 259 2.56 -15.43 24.13
C LEU A 259 3.86 -15.41 24.94
N ARG A 260 3.79 -15.34 26.27
CA ARG A 260 4.95 -15.39 27.16
C ARG A 260 5.77 -16.65 26.96
N ALA A 261 5.13 -17.81 26.89
CA ALA A 261 5.81 -19.08 26.64
C ALA A 261 6.46 -19.13 25.25
N SER A 262 5.80 -18.59 24.23
CA SER A 262 6.31 -18.62 22.84
C SER A 262 7.53 -17.72 22.61
N VAL A 263 7.67 -16.64 23.41
CA VAL A 263 8.83 -15.73 23.30
C VAL A 263 9.98 -16.08 24.26
N GLU A 264 9.87 -17.13 25.07
CA GLU A 264 10.87 -17.50 26.11
C GLU A 264 12.27 -17.70 25.53
N GLU A 265 12.39 -18.32 24.37
CA GLU A 265 13.67 -18.62 23.70
C GLU A 265 14.35 -17.40 23.07
N PHE A 266 13.64 -16.28 22.94
CA PHE A 266 14.14 -15.07 22.31
C PHE A 266 14.81 -14.13 23.33
N ASP A 267 15.78 -14.65 24.07
CA ASP A 267 16.57 -13.84 25.00
C ASP A 267 17.48 -12.84 24.23
N PRO A 268 17.95 -11.74 24.90
CA PRO A 268 18.72 -10.70 24.24
C PRO A 268 19.95 -11.20 23.48
N ALA A 269 20.64 -12.25 23.97
CA ALA A 269 21.83 -12.82 23.33
C ALA A 269 21.45 -13.57 22.04
N THR A 270 20.40 -14.40 22.08
CA THR A 270 19.84 -15.09 20.93
C THR A 270 19.37 -14.10 19.87
N VAL A 271 18.63 -13.05 20.29
CA VAL A 271 18.14 -12.02 19.36
C VAL A 271 19.30 -11.22 18.76
N SER A 272 20.30 -10.86 19.58
CA SER A 272 21.50 -10.15 19.09
C SER A 272 22.24 -10.95 18.03
N ALA A 273 22.46 -12.24 18.26
CA ALA A 273 23.15 -13.12 17.31
C ALA A 273 22.41 -13.24 15.96
N ARG A 274 21.07 -13.25 15.97
CA ARG A 274 20.26 -13.35 14.74
C ARG A 274 20.12 -12.03 13.99
N THR A 275 19.90 -10.94 14.74
CA THR A 275 19.54 -9.63 14.16
C THR A 275 20.74 -8.74 13.85
N ASP A 276 21.94 -9.09 14.36
CA ASP A 276 23.14 -8.25 14.40
C ASP A 276 22.93 -6.92 15.15
N ILE A 277 22.03 -6.88 16.13
CA ILE A 277 21.77 -5.71 16.97
C ILE A 277 22.40 -5.98 18.34
N PRO A 278 23.20 -5.06 18.91
CA PRO A 278 23.77 -5.22 20.23
C PRO A 278 22.72 -5.47 21.31
N GLU A 279 22.98 -6.37 22.25
CA GLU A 279 22.06 -6.75 23.35
C GLU A 279 21.61 -5.54 24.19
N ASP A 280 22.52 -4.65 24.50
CA ASP A 280 22.24 -3.43 25.27
C ASP A 280 21.24 -2.51 24.54
N LEU A 281 21.33 -2.42 23.23
CA LEU A 281 20.40 -1.64 22.42
C LEU A 281 19.01 -2.29 22.34
N ILE A 282 18.93 -3.63 22.32
CA ILE A 282 17.66 -4.38 22.39
C ILE A 282 16.97 -4.10 23.74
N LEU A 283 17.71 -4.22 24.84
CA LEU A 283 17.20 -3.94 26.19
C LEU A 283 16.73 -2.48 26.34
N GLU A 284 17.53 -1.53 25.85
CA GLU A 284 17.21 -0.11 25.90
C GLU A 284 15.94 0.19 25.09
N ALA A 285 15.79 -0.38 23.90
CA ALA A 285 14.62 -0.20 23.03
C ALA A 285 13.34 -0.72 23.70
N ALA A 286 13.38 -1.93 24.28
CA ALA A 286 12.25 -2.52 24.98
C ALA A 286 11.81 -1.67 26.18
N ARG A 287 12.74 -1.28 27.03
CA ARG A 287 12.47 -0.45 28.22
C ARG A 287 11.98 0.94 27.83
N THR A 288 12.57 1.56 26.80
CA THR A 288 12.14 2.88 26.32
C THR A 288 10.73 2.82 25.74
N PHE A 289 10.39 1.77 24.99
CA PHE A 289 9.04 1.61 24.46
C PHE A 289 8.01 1.39 25.57
N ALA A 290 8.33 0.56 26.57
CA ALA A 290 7.43 0.28 27.67
C ALA A 290 7.22 1.49 28.60
N ALA A 291 8.24 2.32 28.82
CA ALA A 291 8.21 3.43 29.78
C ALA A 291 7.28 4.58 29.37
N GLY A 292 7.01 4.80 28.09
CA GLY A 292 6.11 5.88 27.65
C GLY A 292 4.65 5.55 27.99
N PRO A 293 3.89 6.43 28.65
CA PRO A 293 2.47 6.20 28.95
C PRO A 293 1.62 6.15 27.66
N ARG A 294 1.99 6.92 26.64
CA ARG A 294 1.39 6.90 25.32
C ARG A 294 2.43 6.51 24.27
N GLY A 295 2.06 5.66 23.34
CA GLY A 295 3.00 5.26 22.32
C GLY A 295 2.36 4.48 21.18
N VAL A 296 3.17 4.16 20.18
CA VAL A 296 2.74 3.35 19.05
C VAL A 296 3.93 2.64 18.41
N ALA A 297 3.77 1.36 18.08
CA ALA A 297 4.64 0.60 17.19
C ALA A 297 3.90 0.36 15.87
N ILE A 298 4.54 0.70 14.76
CA ILE A 298 3.97 0.57 13.42
C ILE A 298 4.96 -0.04 12.46
N THR A 299 4.48 -0.94 11.63
CA THR A 299 5.23 -1.52 10.52
C THR A 299 5.03 -0.72 9.24
N GLY A 300 6.05 -0.70 8.40
CA GLY A 300 5.95 -0.26 7.00
C GLY A 300 5.89 -1.44 6.05
N THR A 301 6.26 -1.21 4.79
CA THR A 301 6.26 -2.22 3.74
C THR A 301 7.43 -3.21 3.90
N GLY A 302 8.58 -2.80 4.47
CA GLY A 302 9.78 -3.64 4.57
C GLY A 302 9.52 -5.00 5.22
N PRO A 303 9.07 -5.05 6.49
CA PRO A 303 8.81 -6.31 7.18
C PRO A 303 7.59 -7.06 6.63
N GLU A 304 6.63 -6.36 6.04
CA GLU A 304 5.43 -6.97 5.42
C GLU A 304 5.76 -7.73 4.12
N MET A 305 6.87 -7.40 3.48
CA MET A 305 7.41 -8.07 2.30
C MET A 305 8.52 -9.08 2.63
N GLY A 306 8.85 -9.26 3.92
CA GLY A 306 9.90 -10.15 4.42
C GLY A 306 9.46 -11.60 4.56
N ALA A 307 10.27 -12.39 5.28
CA ALA A 307 10.06 -13.84 5.44
C ALA A 307 8.84 -14.19 6.32
N HIS A 308 8.56 -13.41 7.35
CA HIS A 308 7.52 -13.70 8.36
C HIS A 308 6.54 -12.53 8.53
N PRO A 309 5.82 -12.08 7.47
CA PRO A 309 5.07 -10.83 7.50
C PRO A 309 3.92 -10.84 8.51
N ASN A 310 3.16 -11.93 8.60
CA ASN A 310 2.03 -12.02 9.53
C ASN A 310 2.49 -12.06 10.98
N LEU A 311 3.53 -12.83 11.28
CA LEU A 311 4.07 -12.90 12.64
C LEU A 311 4.66 -11.54 13.05
N THR A 312 5.43 -10.89 12.16
CA THR A 312 5.98 -9.55 12.41
C THR A 312 4.87 -8.53 12.73
N GLN A 313 3.83 -8.50 11.90
CA GLN A 313 2.69 -7.61 12.14
C GLN A 313 1.95 -7.97 13.43
N HIS A 314 1.78 -9.26 13.72
CA HIS A 314 1.16 -9.74 14.96
C HIS A 314 1.95 -9.33 16.20
N LEU A 315 3.27 -9.49 16.17
CA LEU A 315 4.14 -9.10 17.29
C LEU A 315 4.20 -7.58 17.47
N ALA A 316 4.18 -6.79 16.38
CA ALA A 316 4.05 -5.34 16.48
C ALA A 316 2.71 -4.90 17.11
N ALA A 317 1.61 -5.57 16.74
CA ALA A 317 0.30 -5.35 17.37
C ALA A 317 0.27 -5.83 18.82
N SER A 318 0.90 -6.98 19.13
CA SER A 318 1.04 -7.50 20.49
C SER A 318 1.86 -6.56 21.38
N LEU A 319 2.94 -5.97 20.86
CA LEU A 319 3.75 -4.96 21.54
C LEU A 319 2.92 -3.74 21.94
N ASN A 320 2.08 -3.24 21.01
CA ASN A 320 1.12 -2.18 21.32
C ASN A 320 0.12 -2.62 22.42
N THR A 321 -0.36 -3.85 22.34
CA THR A 321 -1.39 -4.39 23.22
C THR A 321 -0.88 -4.59 24.64
N ILE A 322 0.24 -5.26 24.82
CA ILE A 322 0.79 -5.50 26.18
C ILE A 322 1.22 -4.21 26.87
N CYS A 323 1.52 -3.16 26.12
CA CYS A 323 1.82 -1.82 26.65
C CYS A 323 0.58 -0.90 26.68
N GLY A 324 -0.63 -1.39 26.37
CA GLY A 324 -1.89 -0.64 26.44
C GLY A 324 -1.94 0.60 25.57
N ARG A 325 -1.41 0.58 24.32
CA ARG A 325 -1.23 1.73 23.42
C ARG A 325 -2.51 2.12 22.67
N TYR A 326 -3.62 2.27 23.40
CA TYR A 326 -4.95 2.53 22.85
C TYR A 326 -5.65 3.66 23.60
N TYR A 327 -6.52 4.39 22.89
CA TYR A 327 -7.40 5.36 23.55
C TYR A 327 -8.38 4.66 24.49
N ARG A 328 -8.51 5.18 25.70
CA ARG A 328 -9.34 4.63 26.78
C ARG A 328 -10.61 5.43 26.99
N GLU A 329 -11.52 4.91 27.80
CA GLU A 329 -12.70 5.63 28.29
C GLU A 329 -12.27 7.00 28.88
N GLY A 330 -12.95 8.08 28.42
CA GLY A 330 -12.65 9.45 28.83
C GLY A 330 -11.55 10.15 28.01
N ASP A 331 -10.76 9.41 27.20
CA ASP A 331 -9.82 10.04 26.29
C ASP A 331 -10.55 10.80 25.18
N MET A 332 -9.97 11.91 24.74
CA MET A 332 -10.44 12.61 23.55
C MET A 332 -9.79 12.02 22.29
N HIS A 333 -10.57 11.31 21.48
CA HIS A 333 -10.09 10.80 20.19
C HIS A 333 -9.89 11.95 19.22
N PRO A 334 -8.67 12.17 18.69
CA PRO A 334 -8.33 13.40 17.95
C PRO A 334 -8.96 13.46 16.57
N ASN A 335 -9.13 12.33 15.87
CA ASN A 335 -9.72 12.27 14.54
C ASN A 335 -10.63 11.05 14.33
N PRO A 336 -11.93 11.16 14.56
CA PRO A 336 -12.89 10.08 14.32
C PRO A 336 -13.25 9.88 12.83
N GLY A 337 -12.63 10.64 11.93
CA GLY A 337 -12.93 10.72 10.50
C GLY A 337 -14.05 11.73 10.17
N SER A 338 -13.75 12.72 9.36
CA SER A 338 -14.74 13.75 8.95
C SER A 338 -15.71 13.23 7.89
N LEU A 339 -15.25 12.40 6.96
CA LEU A 339 -16.05 11.73 5.93
C LEU A 339 -16.62 10.38 6.38
N ALA A 340 -16.28 9.95 7.57
CA ALA A 340 -16.80 8.75 8.20
C ALA A 340 -18.22 8.99 8.77
N PRO A 341 -19.04 7.92 8.88
CA PRO A 341 -20.34 8.00 9.53
C PRO A 341 -20.25 8.52 10.96
N LYS A 342 -21.30 9.21 11.40
CA LYS A 342 -21.44 9.66 12.79
C LYS A 342 -21.67 8.45 13.68
N ALA A 343 -20.58 7.94 14.28
CA ALA A 343 -20.62 6.86 15.24
C ALA A 343 -19.78 7.22 16.47
N PRO A 344 -20.19 6.83 17.68
CA PRO A 344 -19.37 6.99 18.88
C PRO A 344 -18.10 6.11 18.77
N LYS A 345 -17.08 6.46 19.54
CA LYS A 345 -15.89 5.63 19.74
C LYS A 345 -16.01 4.97 21.13
N PHE A 346 -15.78 3.67 21.18
CA PHE A 346 -15.90 2.91 22.44
C PHE A 346 -14.56 2.29 22.81
N ALA A 347 -14.28 2.24 24.11
CA ALA A 347 -13.17 1.47 24.68
C ALA A 347 -13.52 -0.02 24.72
N GLN A 348 -13.58 -0.66 23.55
CA GLN A 348 -13.93 -2.08 23.40
C GLN A 348 -13.25 -2.72 22.19
N VAL A 349 -13.25 -4.03 22.18
CA VAL A 349 -12.76 -4.83 21.05
C VAL A 349 -13.90 -5.14 20.08
N PHE A 350 -13.65 -4.99 18.79
CA PHE A 350 -14.50 -5.47 17.72
C PHE A 350 -13.80 -6.66 17.04
N GLU A 351 -14.47 -7.81 17.04
CA GLU A 351 -13.99 -9.01 16.37
C GLU A 351 -14.54 -9.05 14.94
N ALA A 352 -13.67 -8.83 13.96
CA ALA A 352 -14.05 -8.98 12.56
C ALA A 352 -13.92 -10.43 12.10
N PRO A 353 -14.79 -10.91 11.20
CA PRO A 353 -14.60 -12.22 10.59
C PRO A 353 -13.32 -12.24 9.76
N VAL A 354 -12.56 -13.32 9.87
CA VAL A 354 -11.36 -13.58 9.08
C VAL A 354 -11.71 -14.58 7.99
N ALA A 355 -11.38 -14.25 6.75
CA ALA A 355 -11.60 -15.10 5.59
C ALA A 355 -10.27 -15.65 5.06
N TRP A 356 -9.93 -16.86 5.48
CA TRP A 356 -8.82 -17.66 4.93
C TRP A 356 -9.17 -19.15 4.99
N GLY A 357 -8.40 -19.98 4.29
CA GLY A 357 -8.63 -21.41 4.25
C GLY A 357 -9.95 -21.76 3.55
N ARG A 358 -10.33 -21.02 2.52
CA ARG A 358 -11.57 -21.16 1.78
C ARG A 358 -11.27 -21.53 0.33
N GLY A 359 -11.17 -22.82 0.05
CA GLY A 359 -10.87 -23.32 -1.28
C GLY A 359 -11.81 -22.89 -2.41
N ASP A 360 -12.99 -22.36 -2.08
CA ASP A 360 -13.93 -21.78 -3.02
C ASP A 360 -13.52 -20.39 -3.52
N ARG A 361 -12.53 -19.77 -2.90
CA ARG A 361 -12.05 -18.43 -3.26
C ARG A 361 -10.80 -18.47 -4.14
N SER A 362 -9.77 -19.25 -3.79
CA SER A 362 -8.62 -19.49 -4.64
C SER A 362 -8.67 -20.92 -5.17
N ARG A 363 -8.58 -21.07 -6.51
CA ARG A 363 -8.57 -22.38 -7.18
C ARG A 363 -7.20 -23.03 -7.09
N THR A 364 -6.15 -22.25 -7.06
CA THR A 364 -4.75 -22.68 -7.12
C THR A 364 -4.17 -22.95 -5.75
N HIS A 365 -4.62 -22.21 -4.74
CA HIS A 365 -4.21 -22.38 -3.35
C HIS A 365 -5.46 -22.42 -2.45
N PRO A 366 -6.03 -23.61 -2.20
CA PRO A 366 -7.27 -23.75 -1.44
C PRO A 366 -7.17 -23.29 0.02
N ASP A 367 -5.96 -23.20 0.57
CA ASP A 367 -5.72 -22.67 1.92
C ASP A 367 -5.70 -21.16 2.00
N LEU A 368 -5.56 -20.47 0.85
CA LEU A 368 -5.67 -19.03 0.76
C LEU A 368 -7.10 -18.60 0.50
N GLY A 369 -7.57 -17.62 1.26
CA GLY A 369 -8.89 -17.02 1.07
C GLY A 369 -8.80 -15.58 0.60
N GLU A 370 -9.94 -14.92 0.61
CA GLU A 370 -10.00 -13.47 0.46
C GLU A 370 -9.63 -12.79 1.78
N LEU A 371 -9.02 -11.61 1.70
CA LEU A 371 -8.89 -10.75 2.86
C LEU A 371 -10.21 -10.01 3.11
N ALA A 372 -10.75 -10.15 4.31
CA ALA A 372 -11.90 -9.41 4.78
C ALA A 372 -11.48 -8.41 5.86
N SER A 373 -11.90 -7.16 5.73
CA SER A 373 -11.67 -6.13 6.72
C SER A 373 -12.98 -5.75 7.44
N PRO A 374 -12.92 -5.01 8.56
CA PRO A 374 -14.10 -4.47 9.23
C PRO A 374 -14.98 -3.60 8.34
N THR A 375 -14.42 -3.04 7.28
CA THR A 375 -15.14 -2.23 6.29
C THR A 375 -15.85 -3.08 5.22
N GLY A 376 -15.72 -4.41 5.28
CA GLY A 376 -16.31 -5.34 4.32
C GLY A 376 -15.57 -5.40 2.98
N VAL A 377 -14.37 -4.82 2.89
CA VAL A 377 -13.52 -4.94 1.70
C VAL A 377 -13.01 -6.38 1.63
N ARG A 378 -13.21 -7.00 0.50
CA ARG A 378 -12.78 -8.37 0.22
C ARG A 378 -11.87 -8.36 -0.99
N GLU A 379 -10.71 -8.96 -0.85
CA GLU A 379 -9.68 -8.97 -1.89
C GLU A 379 -9.09 -10.37 -2.00
N MET A 380 -8.87 -10.79 -3.25
CA MET A 380 -8.19 -12.04 -3.57
C MET A 380 -6.67 -11.84 -3.50
N PRO A 381 -5.89 -12.89 -3.21
CA PRO A 381 -4.43 -12.79 -3.18
C PRO A 381 -3.87 -12.53 -4.58
N THR A 382 -3.34 -11.34 -4.81
CA THR A 382 -2.85 -10.90 -6.13
C THR A 382 -1.65 -11.72 -6.63
N SER A 383 -0.86 -12.31 -5.73
CA SER A 383 0.21 -13.23 -6.11
C SER A 383 -0.30 -14.45 -6.91
N GLN A 384 -1.58 -14.82 -6.69
CA GLN A 384 -2.21 -15.97 -7.32
C GLN A 384 -2.95 -15.62 -8.62
N LEU A 385 -3.01 -14.34 -8.99
CA LEU A 385 -3.75 -13.92 -10.17
C LEU A 385 -3.22 -14.57 -11.47
N ALA A 386 -1.89 -14.71 -11.59
CA ALA A 386 -1.29 -15.39 -12.74
C ALA A 386 -1.70 -16.88 -12.80
N ASP A 387 -1.73 -17.56 -11.66
CA ASP A 387 -2.17 -18.96 -11.57
C ASP A 387 -3.64 -19.12 -11.89
N GLU A 388 -4.50 -18.24 -11.40
CA GLU A 388 -5.94 -18.23 -11.67
C GLU A 388 -6.25 -18.00 -13.17
N ILE A 389 -5.36 -17.33 -13.91
CA ILE A 389 -5.43 -17.16 -15.36
C ILE A 389 -4.92 -18.42 -16.08
N LEU A 390 -3.75 -18.96 -15.66
CA LEU A 390 -3.08 -20.06 -16.36
C LEU A 390 -3.74 -21.42 -16.09
N MET A 391 -4.31 -21.65 -14.91
CA MET A 391 -4.93 -22.92 -14.57
C MET A 391 -6.26 -23.11 -15.30
N PRO A 392 -6.39 -24.09 -16.22
CA PRO A 392 -7.62 -24.33 -16.95
C PRO A 392 -8.75 -24.88 -16.06
N GLY A 393 -9.97 -24.81 -16.55
CA GLY A 393 -11.17 -25.37 -15.91
C GLY A 393 -12.14 -24.32 -15.40
N ASP A 394 -13.16 -24.78 -14.65
CA ASP A 394 -14.24 -23.93 -14.14
C ASP A 394 -13.68 -22.77 -13.29
N GLY A 395 -14.15 -21.58 -13.58
CA GLY A 395 -13.74 -20.36 -12.87
C GLY A 395 -12.37 -19.82 -13.29
N GLN A 396 -11.75 -20.32 -14.36
CA GLN A 396 -10.55 -19.74 -14.96
C GLN A 396 -10.81 -18.27 -15.31
N ILE A 397 -9.89 -17.38 -14.96
CA ILE A 397 -9.95 -15.97 -15.35
C ILE A 397 -9.68 -15.86 -16.85
N LYS A 398 -10.61 -15.25 -17.56
CA LYS A 398 -10.55 -15.03 -19.01
C LYS A 398 -10.44 -13.55 -19.40
N ALA A 399 -10.96 -12.67 -18.54
CA ALA A 399 -10.83 -11.23 -18.72
C ALA A 399 -10.19 -10.56 -17.50
N LEU A 400 -9.26 -9.63 -17.74
CA LEU A 400 -8.63 -8.84 -16.71
C LEU A 400 -8.76 -7.34 -17.03
N PHE A 401 -9.30 -6.59 -16.08
CA PHE A 401 -9.30 -5.12 -16.09
C PHE A 401 -8.19 -4.60 -15.20
N VAL A 402 -7.20 -3.92 -15.78
CA VAL A 402 -6.08 -3.32 -15.05
C VAL A 402 -6.33 -1.83 -14.90
N ILE A 403 -6.57 -1.40 -13.67
CA ILE A 403 -6.91 -0.01 -13.37
C ILE A 403 -5.72 0.69 -12.70
N ALA A 404 -5.14 1.67 -13.40
CA ALA A 404 -4.06 2.51 -12.87
C ALA A 404 -2.92 1.68 -12.23
N GLY A 405 -2.52 0.61 -12.88
CA GLY A 405 -1.50 -0.33 -12.45
C GLY A 405 -0.63 -0.81 -13.60
N ASN A 406 0.52 -1.42 -13.26
CA ASN A 406 1.43 -2.02 -14.24
C ASN A 406 1.89 -3.39 -13.72
N PRO A 407 1.00 -4.41 -13.76
CA PRO A 407 1.28 -5.76 -13.25
C PRO A 407 2.58 -6.37 -13.76
N LEU A 408 2.93 -6.24 -15.04
CA LEU A 408 4.19 -6.77 -15.59
C LEU A 408 5.46 -6.21 -14.89
N MET A 409 5.34 -5.04 -14.27
CA MET A 409 6.46 -4.45 -13.54
C MET A 409 6.32 -4.59 -12.02
N ALA A 410 5.18 -5.08 -11.52
CA ALA A 410 4.83 -5.09 -10.10
C ALA A 410 4.58 -6.48 -9.52
N PHE A 411 4.12 -7.45 -10.31
CA PHE A 411 3.82 -8.79 -9.81
C PHE A 411 5.10 -9.59 -9.56
N PRO A 412 5.10 -10.48 -8.56
CA PRO A 412 6.16 -11.46 -8.40
C PRO A 412 6.23 -12.36 -9.63
N ASP A 413 7.40 -12.92 -9.93
CA ASP A 413 7.62 -13.76 -11.10
C ASP A 413 7.13 -13.11 -12.40
N GLN A 414 7.92 -12.17 -12.90
CA GLN A 414 7.55 -11.38 -14.08
C GLN A 414 7.28 -12.26 -15.33
N GLU A 415 8.02 -13.36 -15.52
CA GLU A 415 7.84 -14.26 -16.65
C GLU A 415 6.47 -14.97 -16.59
N LYS A 416 6.07 -15.45 -15.42
CA LYS A 416 4.76 -16.06 -15.19
C LYS A 416 3.63 -15.05 -15.38
N ALA A 417 3.80 -13.82 -14.87
CA ALA A 417 2.83 -12.75 -15.07
C ALA A 417 2.66 -12.40 -16.56
N PHE A 418 3.74 -12.40 -17.32
CA PHE A 418 3.72 -12.17 -18.77
C PHE A 418 2.99 -13.31 -19.50
N ALA A 419 3.32 -14.57 -19.20
CA ALA A 419 2.65 -15.74 -19.78
C ALA A 419 1.13 -15.71 -19.46
N ALA A 420 0.77 -15.39 -18.22
CA ALA A 420 -0.64 -15.27 -17.86
C ALA A 420 -1.41 -14.22 -18.66
N MET A 421 -0.78 -13.06 -18.91
CA MET A 421 -1.44 -12.01 -19.70
C MET A 421 -1.60 -12.39 -21.19
N GLN A 422 -0.75 -13.26 -21.70
CA GLN A 422 -0.88 -13.79 -23.08
C GLN A 422 -2.05 -14.80 -23.23
N GLU A 423 -2.46 -15.46 -22.14
CA GLU A 423 -3.55 -16.44 -22.10
C GLU A 423 -4.94 -15.82 -21.92
N LEU A 424 -5.03 -14.51 -21.66
CA LEU A 424 -6.31 -13.83 -21.51
C LEU A 424 -7.05 -13.70 -22.83
N ASP A 425 -8.36 -13.97 -22.79
CA ASP A 425 -9.25 -13.68 -23.91
C ASP A 425 -9.55 -12.18 -24.04
N LEU A 426 -9.43 -11.42 -22.94
CA LEU A 426 -9.65 -9.97 -22.92
C LEU A 426 -8.77 -9.31 -21.86
N LEU A 427 -7.87 -8.43 -22.29
CA LEU A 427 -7.11 -7.54 -21.41
C LEU A 427 -7.48 -6.08 -21.67
N VAL A 428 -8.03 -5.41 -20.67
CA VAL A 428 -8.39 -3.97 -20.73
C VAL A 428 -7.55 -3.21 -19.71
N CYS A 429 -6.83 -2.18 -20.18
CA CYS A 429 -6.07 -1.28 -19.31
C CYS A 429 -6.72 0.11 -19.27
N ILE A 430 -6.81 0.70 -18.05
CA ILE A 430 -7.12 2.12 -17.88
C ILE A 430 -5.83 2.79 -17.41
N ASP A 431 -5.11 3.41 -18.34
CA ASP A 431 -3.77 3.96 -18.12
C ASP A 431 -3.59 5.23 -18.97
N PRO A 432 -3.05 6.32 -18.40
CA PRO A 432 -2.76 7.53 -19.17
C PRO A 432 -1.55 7.42 -20.10
N TYR A 433 -0.75 6.36 -19.94
CA TYR A 433 0.48 6.14 -20.69
C TYR A 433 0.57 4.71 -21.21
N MET A 434 1.38 4.51 -22.25
CA MET A 434 1.72 3.19 -22.75
C MET A 434 2.69 2.50 -21.79
N SER A 435 2.15 1.85 -20.75
CA SER A 435 2.93 1.03 -19.82
C SER A 435 3.19 -0.37 -20.40
N ALA A 436 4.15 -1.12 -19.84
CA ALA A 436 4.45 -2.48 -20.29
C ALA A 436 3.21 -3.39 -20.31
N THR A 437 2.30 -3.23 -19.33
CA THR A 437 1.03 -3.97 -19.33
C THR A 437 0.06 -3.44 -20.39
N ALA A 438 -0.02 -2.12 -20.58
CA ALA A 438 -0.87 -1.52 -21.61
C ALA A 438 -0.45 -1.94 -23.02
N GLU A 439 0.85 -2.15 -23.29
CA GLU A 439 1.34 -2.68 -24.57
C GLU A 439 0.77 -4.07 -24.92
N MET A 440 0.36 -4.85 -23.91
CA MET A 440 -0.27 -6.16 -24.13
C MET A 440 -1.79 -6.08 -24.32
N ALA A 441 -2.43 -5.00 -23.86
CA ALA A 441 -3.89 -4.90 -23.78
C ALA A 441 -4.59 -4.95 -25.14
N ASP A 442 -5.81 -5.50 -25.17
CA ASP A 442 -6.73 -5.41 -26.32
C ASP A 442 -7.31 -4.00 -26.43
N TYR A 443 -7.66 -3.41 -25.28
CA TYR A 443 -8.19 -2.06 -25.20
C TYR A 443 -7.43 -1.26 -24.13
N ILE A 444 -7.12 0.01 -24.47
CA ILE A 444 -6.60 0.98 -23.51
C ILE A 444 -7.58 2.15 -23.45
N LEU A 445 -8.17 2.37 -22.27
CA LEU A 445 -9.04 3.51 -22.03
C LEU A 445 -8.21 4.63 -21.40
N ALA A 446 -8.19 5.79 -22.04
CA ALA A 446 -7.45 6.95 -21.58
C ALA A 446 -8.21 7.62 -20.41
N PRO A 447 -7.61 7.77 -19.19
CA PRO A 447 -8.31 8.35 -18.05
C PRO A 447 -8.17 9.87 -17.97
N LYS A 448 -9.16 10.51 -17.32
CA LYS A 448 -9.03 11.88 -16.82
C LYS A 448 -7.96 11.93 -15.73
N LEU A 449 -7.11 12.95 -15.79
CA LEU A 449 -6.07 13.18 -14.79
C LEU A 449 -6.57 14.05 -13.61
N THR A 450 -5.72 14.18 -12.60
CA THR A 450 -6.03 14.89 -11.34
C THR A 450 -6.72 16.25 -11.52
N LEU A 451 -6.28 17.06 -12.48
CA LEU A 451 -6.80 18.43 -12.66
C LEU A 451 -8.08 18.48 -13.51
N GLU A 452 -8.46 17.38 -14.15
CA GLU A 452 -9.65 17.26 -15.02
C GLU A 452 -10.85 16.60 -14.31
N ARG A 453 -10.73 16.22 -13.05
CA ARG A 453 -11.78 15.53 -12.30
C ARG A 453 -11.96 16.11 -10.89
N GLU A 454 -13.18 16.06 -10.38
CA GLU A 454 -13.46 16.39 -9.00
C GLU A 454 -13.19 15.18 -8.07
N ASP A 455 -12.91 15.46 -6.80
CA ASP A 455 -12.74 14.40 -5.78
C ASP A 455 -12.70 14.98 -4.35
N VAL A 456 -12.68 14.07 -3.36
CA VAL A 456 -12.60 14.35 -1.93
C VAL A 456 -11.51 13.46 -1.28
N THR A 457 -10.97 13.87 -0.14
CA THR A 457 -9.85 13.18 0.56
C THR A 457 -10.31 11.96 1.36
N LEU A 458 -11.10 11.07 0.75
CA LEU A 458 -11.76 9.96 1.44
C LEU A 458 -10.76 8.94 2.02
N LEU A 459 -9.76 8.52 1.26
CA LEU A 459 -8.82 7.47 1.69
C LEU A 459 -8.01 7.86 2.92
N ALA A 460 -7.61 9.12 3.02
CA ALA A 460 -6.78 9.61 4.12
C ALA A 460 -7.58 10.15 5.32
N ASP A 461 -8.89 10.07 5.29
CA ASP A 461 -9.78 10.70 6.28
C ASP A 461 -9.41 10.32 7.73
N TYR A 462 -9.08 9.05 7.99
CA TYR A 462 -8.64 8.57 9.31
C TYR A 462 -7.14 8.72 9.59
N TRP A 463 -6.34 9.14 8.59
CA TRP A 463 -4.88 9.20 8.73
C TRP A 463 -4.37 10.58 9.13
N TYR A 464 -5.26 11.57 9.10
CA TYR A 464 -4.93 12.91 9.58
C TYR A 464 -4.88 12.96 11.11
N GLU A 465 -4.04 13.83 11.64
CA GLU A 465 -3.95 14.07 13.09
C GLU A 465 -5.14 14.83 13.67
N LYS A 466 -5.97 15.42 12.81
CA LYS A 466 -7.20 16.17 13.14
C LYS A 466 -8.30 15.81 12.15
N PRO A 467 -9.58 15.97 12.49
CA PRO A 467 -10.66 15.84 11.53
C PRO A 467 -10.49 16.87 10.42
N TYR A 468 -10.09 16.42 9.25
CA TYR A 468 -9.78 17.27 8.11
C TYR A 468 -10.27 16.66 6.81
N SER A 469 -10.90 17.46 5.97
CA SER A 469 -11.26 17.08 4.61
C SER A 469 -11.11 18.24 3.65
N GLN A 470 -10.89 17.92 2.39
CA GLN A 470 -10.96 18.88 1.31
C GLN A 470 -11.67 18.29 0.11
N TYR A 471 -12.32 19.17 -0.66
CA TYR A 471 -12.94 18.87 -1.94
C TYR A 471 -12.25 19.66 -3.03
N SER A 472 -12.05 19.06 -4.19
CA SER A 472 -11.58 19.73 -5.39
C SER A 472 -12.58 19.53 -6.50
N LYS A 473 -13.06 20.61 -7.10
CA LYS A 473 -13.73 20.56 -8.42
C LYS A 473 -12.68 20.24 -9.49
N ALA A 474 -13.10 19.84 -10.68
CA ALA A 474 -12.21 19.86 -11.83
C ALA A 474 -11.66 21.27 -12.03
N VAL A 475 -10.35 21.38 -12.24
CA VAL A 475 -9.68 22.68 -12.44
C VAL A 475 -9.90 23.15 -13.87
N VAL A 476 -9.87 22.22 -14.83
CA VAL A 476 -10.17 22.44 -16.25
C VAL A 476 -11.07 21.33 -16.76
N GLU A 477 -11.87 21.64 -17.75
CA GLU A 477 -12.56 20.66 -18.57
C GLU A 477 -11.65 20.23 -19.71
N THR A 478 -11.89 19.07 -20.29
CA THR A 478 -11.13 18.54 -21.42
C THR A 478 -12.06 18.17 -22.55
N ASP A 479 -11.63 18.52 -23.78
CA ASP A 479 -12.29 18.10 -25.04
C ASP A 479 -11.80 16.74 -25.55
N HIS A 480 -10.88 16.10 -24.82
CA HIS A 480 -10.35 14.78 -25.17
C HIS A 480 -11.39 13.69 -24.87
N ASP A 481 -11.35 12.61 -25.65
CA ASP A 481 -12.18 11.42 -25.42
C ASP A 481 -11.55 10.55 -24.32
N VAL A 482 -11.66 11.00 -23.07
CA VAL A 482 -11.14 10.37 -21.88
C VAL A 482 -12.25 10.17 -20.84
N ILE A 483 -12.13 9.12 -20.03
CA ILE A 483 -13.14 8.74 -19.04
C ILE A 483 -12.56 8.76 -17.62
N GLU A 484 -13.39 8.81 -16.59
CA GLU A 484 -12.96 8.41 -15.25
C GLU A 484 -13.08 6.89 -15.09
N GLU A 485 -12.25 6.29 -14.25
CA GLU A 485 -12.19 4.86 -14.05
C GLU A 485 -13.54 4.25 -13.59
N TRP A 486 -14.31 4.98 -12.79
CA TRP A 486 -15.66 4.56 -12.38
C TRP A 486 -16.67 4.59 -13.53
N GLU A 487 -16.49 5.47 -14.53
CA GLU A 487 -17.36 5.56 -15.72
C GLU A 487 -17.25 4.28 -16.57
N PHE A 488 -16.08 3.63 -16.58
CA PHE A 488 -15.90 2.31 -17.19
C PHE A 488 -16.88 1.29 -16.60
N TYR A 489 -16.88 1.13 -15.28
CA TYR A 489 -17.77 0.17 -14.62
C TYR A 489 -19.25 0.55 -14.73
N TRP A 490 -19.57 1.83 -14.66
CA TRP A 490 -20.93 2.31 -14.92
C TRP A 490 -21.37 2.00 -16.36
N GLY A 491 -20.49 2.24 -17.33
CA GLY A 491 -20.72 1.96 -18.74
C GLY A 491 -20.99 0.47 -19.01
N LEU A 492 -20.22 -0.41 -18.37
CA LEU A 492 -20.44 -1.87 -18.41
C LEU A 492 -21.76 -2.25 -17.73
N ALA A 493 -22.03 -1.73 -16.53
CA ALA A 493 -23.25 -2.04 -15.79
C ALA A 493 -24.51 -1.68 -16.61
N LYS A 494 -24.52 -0.51 -17.22
CA LYS A 494 -25.61 -0.06 -18.09
C LYS A 494 -25.86 -1.03 -19.24
N ARG A 495 -24.80 -1.46 -19.95
CA ARG A 495 -24.88 -2.33 -21.13
C ARG A 495 -25.24 -3.78 -20.78
N MET A 496 -24.78 -4.24 -19.65
CA MET A 496 -25.03 -5.60 -19.16
C MET A 496 -26.32 -5.70 -18.34
N GLY A 497 -27.03 -4.61 -18.06
CA GLY A 497 -28.23 -4.59 -17.25
C GLY A 497 -27.99 -4.88 -15.77
N LEU A 498 -26.79 -4.62 -15.25
CA LEU A 498 -26.44 -4.85 -13.85
C LEU A 498 -26.92 -3.68 -12.97
N GLU A 499 -27.59 -3.99 -11.87
CA GLU A 499 -27.95 -3.01 -10.86
C GLU A 499 -26.85 -2.87 -9.81
N VAL A 500 -26.15 -1.73 -9.81
CA VAL A 500 -25.10 -1.43 -8.86
C VAL A 500 -25.66 -0.62 -7.69
N THR A 501 -25.40 -1.04 -6.45
CA THR A 501 -25.87 -0.40 -5.23
C THR A 501 -24.72 0.04 -4.36
N ILE A 502 -24.69 1.33 -3.96
CA ILE A 502 -23.71 1.90 -3.02
C ILE A 502 -24.44 2.33 -1.74
N LYS A 503 -24.10 1.74 -0.59
CA LYS A 503 -24.74 2.01 0.72
C LYS A 503 -26.28 2.07 0.65
N ASN A 504 -26.89 1.06 0.04
CA ASN A 504 -28.34 0.95 -0.20
C ASN A 504 -28.93 2.04 -1.14
N ASN A 505 -28.11 2.71 -1.93
CA ASN A 505 -28.59 3.58 -2.99
C ASN A 505 -28.32 2.90 -4.33
N ILE A 506 -29.39 2.63 -5.08
CA ILE A 506 -29.28 2.13 -6.46
C ILE A 506 -28.72 3.25 -7.33
N ILE A 507 -27.65 2.98 -8.05
CA ILE A 507 -27.06 3.92 -8.98
C ILE A 507 -27.81 3.84 -10.32
N PRO A 508 -28.32 4.97 -10.86
CA PRO A 508 -29.14 4.93 -12.08
C PRO A 508 -28.33 4.46 -13.31
N ASN A 509 -28.96 3.57 -14.11
CA ASN A 509 -28.41 3.11 -15.39
C ASN A 509 -29.01 3.85 -16.59
N ASP A 510 -30.15 4.49 -16.44
CA ASP A 510 -30.84 5.26 -17.48
C ASP A 510 -30.15 6.60 -17.79
N ARG A 511 -29.49 7.17 -16.80
CA ARG A 511 -28.63 8.35 -16.94
C ARG A 511 -27.30 8.17 -16.25
N LYS A 512 -26.25 8.78 -16.78
CA LYS A 512 -24.95 8.82 -16.11
C LYS A 512 -25.03 9.71 -14.87
N PRO A 513 -24.71 9.19 -13.66
CA PRO A 513 -24.65 10.02 -12.47
C PRO A 513 -23.50 11.02 -12.58
N THR A 514 -23.61 12.14 -11.90
CA THR A 514 -22.47 13.01 -11.66
C THR A 514 -21.54 12.37 -10.62
N LYS A 515 -20.25 12.69 -10.68
CA LYS A 515 -19.34 12.21 -9.63
C LYS A 515 -19.74 12.69 -8.23
N PHE A 516 -20.29 13.90 -8.14
CA PHE A 516 -20.79 14.42 -6.87
C PHE A 516 -21.92 13.55 -6.28
N GLU A 517 -22.87 13.10 -7.11
CA GLU A 517 -23.93 12.17 -6.66
C GLU A 517 -23.33 10.85 -6.13
N LEU A 518 -22.29 10.31 -6.80
CA LEU A 518 -21.59 9.12 -6.32
C LEU A 518 -20.89 9.38 -4.98
N LEU A 519 -20.17 10.49 -4.87
CA LEU A 519 -19.49 10.86 -3.62
C LEU A 519 -20.50 11.10 -2.49
N GLN A 520 -21.68 11.67 -2.75
CA GLN A 520 -22.76 11.78 -1.78
C GLN A 520 -23.27 10.40 -1.32
N ALA A 521 -23.43 9.46 -2.24
CA ALA A 521 -23.83 8.09 -1.90
C ALA A 521 -22.74 7.42 -1.04
N ILE A 522 -21.46 7.55 -1.40
CA ILE A 522 -20.31 7.00 -0.69
C ILE A 522 -20.16 7.61 0.72
N THR A 523 -20.35 8.91 0.86
CA THR A 523 -20.20 9.63 2.14
C THR A 523 -21.50 9.77 2.92
N LYS A 524 -22.57 9.06 2.53
CA LYS A 524 -23.88 9.12 3.20
C LYS A 524 -23.74 8.89 4.71
N GLY A 525 -24.26 9.81 5.51
CA GLY A 525 -24.20 9.79 6.96
C GLY A 525 -22.87 10.27 7.55
N SER A 526 -21.98 10.83 6.75
CA SER A 526 -20.71 11.40 7.23
C SER A 526 -20.90 12.55 8.24
N ARG A 527 -19.83 12.81 9.02
CA ARG A 527 -19.80 13.93 9.98
C ARG A 527 -19.77 15.28 9.25
N ALA A 528 -18.94 15.40 8.22
CA ALA A 528 -18.88 16.59 7.38
C ALA A 528 -19.94 16.53 6.28
N ASP A 529 -20.56 17.69 6.00
CA ASP A 529 -21.44 17.84 4.84
C ASP A 529 -20.59 17.99 3.57
N LEU A 530 -20.79 17.07 2.62
CA LEU A 530 -20.07 17.08 1.36
C LEU A 530 -20.41 18.33 0.51
N SER A 531 -21.64 18.85 0.61
CA SER A 531 -22.04 20.08 -0.08
C SER A 531 -21.29 21.28 0.45
N PHE A 532 -21.12 21.37 1.78
CA PHE A 532 -20.29 22.39 2.39
C PHE A 532 -18.85 22.34 1.88
N LEU A 533 -18.22 21.15 1.84
CA LEU A 533 -16.85 20.99 1.33
C LEU A 533 -16.72 21.40 -0.13
N ARG A 534 -17.69 21.04 -0.98
CA ARG A 534 -17.71 21.41 -2.40
C ARG A 534 -17.82 22.93 -2.61
N ASP A 535 -18.62 23.58 -1.80
CA ASP A 535 -18.86 25.03 -1.92
C ASP A 535 -17.75 25.86 -1.26
N ASN A 536 -16.93 25.23 -0.39
CA ASN A 536 -15.81 25.84 0.32
C ASN A 536 -14.49 25.09 0.02
N PRO A 537 -13.92 25.18 -1.19
CA PRO A 537 -12.71 24.44 -1.55
C PRO A 537 -11.49 24.91 -0.76
N GLY A 538 -10.52 24.03 -0.56
CA GLY A 538 -9.22 24.34 0.07
C GLY A 538 -8.97 23.65 1.41
N GLY A 539 -9.92 22.82 1.85
CA GLY A 539 -9.80 22.02 3.06
C GLY A 539 -10.20 22.72 4.34
N HIS A 540 -10.77 21.96 5.25
CA HIS A 540 -11.29 22.44 6.52
C HIS A 540 -10.88 21.50 7.66
N ILE A 541 -10.45 22.07 8.78
CA ILE A 541 -10.26 21.38 10.06
C ILE A 541 -11.55 21.53 10.86
N PHE A 542 -12.10 20.43 11.32
CA PHE A 542 -13.36 20.37 12.08
C PHE A 542 -13.04 20.06 13.56
N GLU A 543 -12.59 21.05 14.32
CA GLU A 543 -12.20 20.88 15.72
C GLU A 543 -13.34 20.37 16.62
N ASP A 544 -14.59 20.68 16.26
CA ASP A 544 -15.81 20.23 16.95
C ASP A 544 -16.18 18.76 16.66
N MET A 545 -15.49 18.10 15.74
CA MET A 545 -15.74 16.68 15.41
C MET A 545 -14.91 15.70 16.24
N LYS A 546 -14.00 16.16 17.09
CA LYS A 546 -13.35 15.30 18.09
C LYS A 546 -14.40 14.66 18.99
N VAL A 547 -14.18 13.42 19.40
CA VAL A 547 -15.14 12.67 20.20
C VAL A 547 -14.48 12.11 21.46
N GLU A 548 -15.19 12.18 22.57
CA GLU A 548 -14.79 11.47 23.78
C GLU A 548 -15.03 9.97 23.60
N VAL A 549 -14.05 9.16 23.98
CA VAL A 549 -14.15 7.69 23.97
C VAL A 549 -15.08 7.27 25.12
N GLN A 550 -16.14 6.59 24.75
CA GLN A 550 -17.16 6.11 25.68
C GLN A 550 -16.77 4.75 26.25
N ARG A 551 -17.32 4.44 27.41
CA ARG A 551 -17.26 3.11 27.99
C ARG A 551 -17.92 2.09 27.04
N ALA A 552 -17.37 0.88 27.02
CA ALA A 552 -18.00 -0.24 26.32
C ALA A 552 -19.45 -0.44 26.78
N PRO A 553 -20.39 -0.76 25.87
CA PRO A 553 -21.74 -1.14 26.25
C PRO A 553 -21.75 -2.30 27.25
N GLU A 554 -22.77 -2.35 28.11
CA GLU A 554 -22.93 -3.41 29.10
C GLU A 554 -23.06 -4.78 28.39
N GLY A 555 -22.27 -5.77 28.85
CA GLY A 555 -22.26 -7.12 28.30
C GLY A 555 -21.21 -7.35 27.19
N GLU A 556 -20.46 -6.33 26.77
CA GLU A 556 -19.33 -6.50 25.87
C GLU A 556 -18.19 -7.27 26.55
N THR A 557 -17.78 -8.39 25.90
CA THR A 557 -16.75 -9.31 26.42
C THR A 557 -15.63 -9.57 25.42
N GLY A 558 -15.60 -8.84 24.29
CA GLY A 558 -14.57 -8.98 23.27
C GLY A 558 -13.18 -8.74 23.84
N ARG A 559 -12.19 -9.57 23.44
CA ARG A 559 -10.79 -9.46 23.88
C ARG A 559 -9.85 -9.44 22.70
N LEU A 560 -8.78 -8.67 22.80
CA LEU A 560 -7.64 -8.74 21.86
C LEU A 560 -6.91 -10.06 22.07
N LYS A 561 -6.81 -10.86 21.02
CA LYS A 561 -6.24 -12.20 21.06
C LYS A 561 -4.73 -12.12 20.80
N LEU A 562 -3.94 -12.21 21.87
CA LEU A 562 -2.47 -12.20 21.78
C LEU A 562 -1.91 -13.51 21.21
N PHE A 563 -2.67 -14.60 21.28
CA PHE A 563 -2.27 -15.90 20.78
C PHE A 563 -3.43 -16.61 20.02
N PRO A 564 -3.91 -16.04 18.91
CA PRO A 564 -4.96 -16.67 18.10
C PRO A 564 -4.43 -17.84 17.27
N THR A 565 -5.34 -18.63 16.68
CA THR A 565 -5.02 -19.75 15.77
C THR A 565 -4.03 -19.32 14.68
N GLY A 566 -3.05 -20.16 14.38
CA GLY A 566 -2.03 -19.97 13.36
C GLY A 566 -0.74 -19.29 13.87
N VAL A 567 -0.71 -18.76 15.08
CA VAL A 567 0.50 -18.12 15.64
C VAL A 567 1.55 -19.13 16.04
N THR A 568 1.14 -20.32 16.51
CA THR A 568 2.06 -21.40 16.84
C THR A 568 2.88 -21.79 15.62
N GLU A 569 2.21 -22.07 14.51
CA GLU A 569 2.84 -22.48 13.25
C GLU A 569 3.76 -21.40 12.70
N GLU A 570 3.40 -20.13 12.86
CA GLU A 570 4.25 -19.00 12.46
C GLU A 570 5.51 -18.89 13.34
N PHE A 571 5.44 -19.16 14.64
CA PHE A 571 6.62 -19.23 15.52
C PHE A 571 7.51 -20.43 15.19
N GLU A 572 6.93 -21.60 14.89
CA GLU A 572 7.68 -22.77 14.45
C GLU A 572 8.44 -22.48 13.15
N ALA A 573 7.78 -21.90 12.16
CA ALA A 573 8.42 -21.46 10.91
C ALA A 573 9.56 -20.43 11.15
N LEU A 574 9.42 -19.53 12.11
CA LEU A 574 10.46 -18.58 12.49
C LEU A 574 11.68 -19.28 13.10
N LYS A 575 11.48 -20.34 13.87
CA LYS A 575 12.57 -21.14 14.47
C LYS A 575 13.29 -21.99 13.40
N GLU A 576 12.55 -22.60 12.49
CA GLU A 576 13.10 -23.43 11.41
C GLU A 576 13.88 -22.64 10.35
N SER A 577 13.55 -21.36 10.13
CA SER A 577 14.19 -20.51 9.12
C SER A 577 15.69 -20.24 9.34
N LEU A 578 16.25 -20.71 10.45
CA LEU A 578 17.66 -20.57 10.83
C LEU A 578 18.62 -21.44 9.99
N GLU A 579 18.14 -22.50 9.33
CA GLU A 579 19.01 -23.53 8.77
C GLU A 579 19.26 -23.41 7.25
N THR A 580 18.59 -22.50 6.54
CA THR A 580 18.51 -22.57 5.07
C THR A 580 19.21 -21.45 4.28
N GLU A 581 19.81 -20.43 4.91
CA GLU A 581 20.37 -19.26 4.21
C GLU A 581 21.91 -19.30 4.02
N GLU A 582 22.60 -20.36 4.42
CA GLU A 582 24.09 -20.44 4.38
C GLU A 582 24.70 -20.36 2.97
N ASP A 583 23.94 -20.65 1.92
CA ASP A 583 24.44 -20.68 0.53
C ASP A 583 24.43 -19.31 -0.19
N TYR A 584 23.96 -18.24 0.44
CA TYR A 584 23.82 -16.91 -0.17
C TYR A 584 24.67 -15.87 0.53
N SER A 585 25.31 -15.01 -0.28
CA SER A 585 26.22 -13.98 0.23
C SER A 585 25.53 -12.72 0.73
N HIS A 586 24.35 -12.40 0.21
CA HIS A 586 23.63 -11.14 0.49
C HIS A 586 22.11 -11.33 0.56
N LEU A 587 21.44 -10.34 1.14
CA LEU A 587 19.99 -10.22 1.17
C LEU A 587 19.54 -8.99 0.37
N LEU A 588 18.66 -9.18 -0.64
CA LEU A 588 18.10 -8.09 -1.44
C LEU A 588 16.90 -7.50 -0.75
N ILE A 589 16.86 -6.18 -0.59
CA ILE A 589 15.72 -5.43 -0.05
C ILE A 589 15.21 -4.38 -1.04
N GLY A 590 13.92 -4.05 -0.92
CA GLY A 590 13.31 -2.96 -1.66
C GLY A 590 13.84 -1.59 -1.20
N PHE A 591 13.99 -0.66 -2.14
CA PHE A 591 14.43 0.71 -1.90
C PHE A 591 13.42 1.70 -2.49
N ARG A 592 12.91 2.63 -1.69
CA ARG A 592 11.93 3.64 -2.16
C ARG A 592 12.62 4.95 -2.53
N SER A 593 12.26 5.50 -3.70
CA SER A 593 12.69 6.82 -4.14
C SER A 593 11.70 7.91 -3.73
N LYS A 594 12.20 9.07 -3.35
CA LYS A 594 11.37 10.26 -3.16
C LYS A 594 10.86 10.87 -4.47
N TYR A 595 11.41 10.43 -5.61
CA TYR A 595 11.12 11.01 -6.93
C TYR A 595 9.99 10.30 -7.66
N VAL A 596 9.93 8.97 -7.62
CA VAL A 596 8.94 8.16 -8.32
C VAL A 596 7.93 7.52 -7.36
N LEU A 597 6.77 7.13 -7.85
CA LEU A 597 5.80 6.31 -7.14
C LEU A 597 5.65 4.97 -7.87
N ASN A 598 6.28 3.91 -7.37
CA ASN A 598 6.36 2.61 -8.04
C ASN A 598 6.84 2.77 -9.51
N SER A 599 6.06 2.37 -10.51
CA SER A 599 6.36 2.58 -11.93
C SER A 599 5.94 3.95 -12.46
N PHE A 600 5.24 4.77 -11.67
CA PHE A 600 4.57 5.98 -12.13
C PHE A 600 5.45 7.24 -12.04
N GLY A 601 5.42 8.07 -13.09
CA GLY A 601 6.08 9.38 -13.13
C GLY A 601 7.56 9.36 -13.50
N ARG A 602 8.15 8.21 -13.85
CA ARG A 602 9.58 8.09 -14.21
C ARG A 602 9.96 8.93 -15.44
N THR A 603 9.06 9.09 -16.39
CA THR A 603 9.27 9.80 -17.66
C THR A 603 9.10 11.31 -17.57
N LEU A 604 8.60 11.83 -16.44
CA LEU A 604 8.44 13.28 -16.24
C LEU A 604 9.81 13.96 -16.21
N PRO A 605 10.07 15.01 -17.04
CA PRO A 605 11.41 15.57 -17.24
C PRO A 605 12.13 15.95 -15.95
N ALA A 606 11.45 16.66 -15.04
CA ALA A 606 12.06 17.08 -13.78
C ALA A 606 12.33 15.92 -12.81
N ILE A 607 11.57 14.82 -12.92
CA ILE A 607 11.80 13.60 -12.16
C ILE A 607 12.94 12.81 -12.77
N LEU A 608 12.91 12.60 -14.07
CA LEU A 608 13.95 11.89 -14.81
C LEU A 608 15.35 12.51 -14.58
N ALA A 609 15.44 13.85 -14.61
CA ALA A 609 16.69 14.56 -14.31
C ALA A 609 17.25 14.30 -12.91
N LYS A 610 16.43 13.80 -11.96
CA LYS A 610 16.83 13.50 -10.58
C LYS A 610 16.97 12.00 -10.30
N SER A 611 16.13 11.17 -10.88
CA SER A 611 16.11 9.73 -10.63
C SER A 611 17.00 8.94 -11.59
N GLY A 612 17.33 9.51 -12.75
CA GLY A 612 17.93 8.75 -13.85
C GLY A 612 16.96 7.75 -14.48
N THR A 613 17.50 6.92 -15.37
CA THR A 613 16.74 5.89 -16.12
C THR A 613 16.91 4.48 -15.54
N THR A 614 17.75 4.29 -14.52
CA THR A 614 18.15 2.98 -13.99
C THR A 614 17.90 2.88 -12.47
N ASN A 615 17.93 1.67 -11.96
CA ASN A 615 17.82 1.34 -10.53
C ASN A 615 19.09 0.61 -10.04
N PRO A 616 20.18 1.30 -9.74
CA PRO A 616 21.40 0.66 -9.30
C PRO A 616 21.21 -0.22 -8.05
N ALA A 617 22.01 -1.30 -7.97
CA ALA A 617 22.16 -2.11 -6.79
C ALA A 617 23.09 -1.40 -5.79
N HIS A 618 22.51 -0.83 -4.74
CA HIS A 618 23.25 -0.18 -3.66
C HIS A 618 23.86 -1.25 -2.73
N ILE A 619 25.18 -1.22 -2.55
CA ILE A 619 25.95 -2.24 -1.80
C ILE A 619 26.96 -1.51 -0.92
N HIS A 620 27.26 -2.07 0.26
CA HIS A 620 28.25 -1.50 1.15
C HIS A 620 29.67 -1.52 0.51
N PRO A 621 30.49 -0.47 0.65
CA PRO A 621 31.84 -0.44 0.08
C PRO A 621 32.75 -1.61 0.50
N ASP A 622 32.62 -2.11 1.74
CA ASP A 622 33.41 -3.23 2.23
C ASP A 622 33.04 -4.53 1.51
N ASP A 623 31.76 -4.75 1.19
CA ASP A 623 31.30 -5.92 0.42
C ASP A 623 31.83 -5.85 -1.02
N LEU A 624 31.78 -4.67 -1.65
CA LEU A 624 32.36 -4.45 -2.98
C LEU A 624 33.86 -4.75 -2.98
N ALA A 625 34.59 -4.29 -1.96
CA ALA A 625 36.02 -4.55 -1.83
C ALA A 625 36.32 -6.04 -1.64
N ALA A 626 35.54 -6.73 -0.79
CA ALA A 626 35.69 -8.16 -0.56
C ALA A 626 35.44 -9.01 -1.82
N MET A 627 34.51 -8.57 -2.68
CA MET A 627 34.22 -9.21 -3.96
C MET A 627 35.14 -8.77 -5.11
N ASN A 628 36.04 -7.81 -4.91
CA ASN A 628 36.86 -7.17 -5.94
C ASN A 628 36.01 -6.51 -7.06
N ILE A 629 34.86 -5.94 -6.71
CA ILE A 629 33.96 -5.23 -7.61
C ILE A 629 34.14 -3.72 -7.39
N THR A 630 34.22 -2.95 -8.48
CA THR A 630 34.31 -1.49 -8.39
C THR A 630 32.94 -0.83 -8.50
N ASP A 631 32.81 0.37 -7.93
CA ASP A 631 31.60 1.20 -8.11
C ASP A 631 31.31 1.40 -9.61
N ASP A 632 30.03 1.38 -9.99
CA ASP A 632 29.54 1.49 -11.37
C ASP A 632 29.85 0.26 -12.28
N SER A 633 30.32 -0.85 -11.75
CA SER A 633 30.46 -2.11 -12.51
C SER A 633 29.11 -2.75 -12.80
N GLU A 634 29.06 -3.52 -13.89
CA GLU A 634 27.95 -4.43 -14.15
C GLU A 634 28.19 -5.78 -13.49
N VAL A 635 27.13 -6.33 -12.92
CA VAL A 635 27.12 -7.63 -12.22
C VAL A 635 25.87 -8.41 -12.59
N VAL A 636 25.85 -9.71 -12.29
CA VAL A 636 24.64 -10.52 -12.25
C VAL A 636 24.25 -10.74 -10.79
N ILE A 637 23.01 -10.41 -10.45
CA ILE A 637 22.38 -10.73 -9.16
C ILE A 637 21.50 -11.96 -9.38
N GLN A 638 21.67 -13.00 -8.56
CA GLN A 638 21.00 -14.28 -8.70
C GLN A 638 20.33 -14.67 -7.38
N SER A 639 19.05 -15.02 -7.42
CA SER A 639 18.29 -15.71 -6.36
C SER A 639 18.11 -17.19 -6.70
N ALA A 640 17.42 -17.94 -5.85
CA ALA A 640 16.98 -19.30 -6.16
C ALA A 640 16.03 -19.36 -7.35
N HIS A 641 15.25 -18.28 -7.60
CA HIS A 641 14.22 -18.22 -8.64
C HIS A 641 14.76 -17.77 -9.99
N GLY A 642 15.63 -16.73 -10.01
CA GLY A 642 16.10 -16.16 -11.27
C GLY A 642 17.34 -15.29 -11.14
N SER A 643 17.69 -14.60 -12.23
CA SER A 643 18.85 -13.70 -12.25
C SER A 643 18.55 -12.42 -13.06
N ILE A 644 19.19 -11.32 -12.67
CA ILE A 644 19.11 -10.04 -13.36
C ILE A 644 20.50 -9.42 -13.52
N PRO A 645 20.79 -8.70 -14.61
CA PRO A 645 21.92 -7.79 -14.67
C PRO A 645 21.68 -6.58 -13.77
N ALA A 646 22.70 -6.02 -13.17
CA ALA A 646 22.60 -4.82 -12.35
C ALA A 646 23.84 -3.95 -12.46
N ILE A 647 23.71 -2.65 -12.23
CA ILE A 647 24.83 -1.74 -12.02
C ILE A 647 25.00 -1.56 -10.53
N VAL A 648 26.19 -1.80 -10.01
CA VAL A 648 26.44 -1.59 -8.59
C VAL A 648 26.69 -0.13 -8.24
N LYS A 649 26.26 0.26 -7.04
CA LYS A 649 26.48 1.60 -6.49
C LYS A 649 26.97 1.50 -5.04
N ALA A 650 28.19 1.96 -4.81
CA ALA A 650 28.74 2.01 -3.45
C ALA A 650 27.89 2.92 -2.56
N ASN A 651 27.48 2.41 -1.39
CA ASN A 651 26.64 3.16 -0.44
C ASN A 651 26.91 2.70 0.99
N ASP A 652 27.64 3.51 1.76
CA ASP A 652 28.00 3.29 3.15
C ASP A 652 26.83 3.31 4.15
N ARG A 653 25.64 3.66 3.68
CA ARG A 653 24.39 3.66 4.48
C ARG A 653 23.61 2.36 4.42
N ILE A 654 24.07 1.42 3.62
CA ILE A 654 23.49 0.06 3.56
C ILE A 654 24.29 -0.81 4.55
N LYS A 655 23.57 -1.68 5.29
CA LYS A 655 24.24 -2.66 6.14
C LYS A 655 25.10 -3.60 5.29
N PRO A 656 26.33 -3.98 5.71
CA PRO A 656 27.07 -5.07 5.06
C PRO A 656 26.23 -6.35 4.95
N GLY A 657 26.38 -7.09 3.84
CA GLY A 657 25.57 -8.25 3.50
C GLY A 657 24.18 -7.92 2.93
N VAL A 658 23.89 -6.63 2.66
CA VAL A 658 22.59 -6.20 2.13
C VAL A 658 22.75 -5.49 0.79
N VAL A 659 21.88 -5.83 -0.15
CA VAL A 659 21.72 -5.11 -1.43
C VAL A 659 20.38 -4.40 -1.44
N ALA A 660 20.35 -3.12 -1.82
CA ALA A 660 19.10 -2.37 -1.92
C ALA A 660 18.84 -1.87 -3.34
N MET A 661 17.68 -2.24 -3.94
CA MET A 661 17.30 -1.85 -5.29
C MET A 661 15.88 -1.30 -5.34
N HIS A 662 15.64 -0.35 -6.28
CA HIS A 662 14.28 0.07 -6.62
C HIS A 662 13.55 -1.00 -7.43
N HIS A 663 12.28 -1.25 -7.13
CA HIS A 663 11.39 -2.11 -7.91
C HIS A 663 10.73 -1.36 -9.08
N CYS A 664 10.08 -2.11 -9.96
CA CYS A 664 9.34 -1.59 -11.14
C CYS A 664 10.21 -0.90 -12.20
N TRP A 665 11.46 -1.29 -12.37
CA TRP A 665 12.37 -0.86 -13.43
C TRP A 665 12.60 -2.01 -14.43
N GLY A 666 13.36 -1.76 -15.49
CA GLY A 666 13.63 -2.73 -16.55
C GLY A 666 12.57 -2.71 -17.64
N VAL A 667 12.51 -3.80 -18.41
CA VAL A 667 11.62 -4.01 -19.55
C VAL A 667 10.72 -5.23 -19.34
N ALA A 668 9.70 -5.38 -20.18
CA ALA A 668 8.88 -6.59 -20.22
C ALA A 668 9.67 -7.80 -20.76
N PRO A 669 9.26 -9.04 -20.41
CA PRO A 669 9.83 -10.25 -21.00
C PRO A 669 9.79 -10.23 -22.52
N GLY A 670 10.84 -10.76 -23.15
CA GLY A 670 11.02 -10.74 -24.60
C GLY A 670 11.56 -9.44 -25.19
N GLN A 671 11.59 -8.35 -24.42
CA GLN A 671 12.25 -7.11 -24.82
C GLN A 671 13.72 -7.13 -24.37
N GLN A 672 14.60 -6.53 -25.15
CA GLN A 672 16.03 -6.39 -24.81
C GLN A 672 16.41 -4.92 -24.79
N ALA A 673 17.03 -4.49 -23.72
CA ALA A 673 17.62 -3.17 -23.59
C ALA A 673 18.83 -3.23 -22.65
N PRO A 674 19.87 -2.38 -22.86
CA PRO A 674 21.02 -2.35 -21.96
C PRO A 674 20.60 -1.95 -20.54
N VAL A 675 21.12 -2.67 -19.54
CA VAL A 675 20.85 -2.35 -18.12
C VAL A 675 21.18 -0.91 -17.75
N ARG A 676 22.19 -0.33 -18.42
CA ARG A 676 22.59 1.08 -18.24
C ARG A 676 21.56 2.08 -18.76
N GLU A 677 20.60 1.66 -19.56
CA GLU A 677 19.57 2.54 -20.13
C GLU A 677 18.24 2.42 -19.37
N VAL A 678 17.87 1.22 -18.94
CA VAL A 678 16.52 0.93 -18.41
C VAL A 678 16.51 0.34 -17.00
N GLY A 679 17.67 -0.09 -16.46
CA GLY A 679 17.75 -0.81 -15.20
C GLY A 679 17.23 -2.26 -15.31
N SER A 680 16.83 -2.85 -14.17
CA SER A 680 16.39 -4.25 -14.09
C SER A 680 15.13 -4.43 -13.26
N ASN A 681 14.31 -5.41 -13.62
CA ASN A 681 13.14 -5.76 -12.83
C ASN A 681 13.49 -6.77 -11.72
N THR A 682 13.44 -6.30 -10.48
CA THR A 682 13.72 -7.13 -9.30
C THR A 682 12.70 -8.25 -9.09
N ASN A 683 11.52 -8.18 -9.72
CA ASN A 683 10.49 -9.22 -9.59
C ASN A 683 10.85 -10.52 -10.34
N LEU A 684 11.86 -10.50 -11.20
CA LEU A 684 12.47 -11.72 -11.75
C LEU A 684 13.23 -12.55 -10.69
N LEU A 685 13.51 -11.97 -9.53
CA LEU A 685 14.19 -12.65 -8.41
C LEU A 685 13.19 -13.17 -7.37
N VAL A 686 11.91 -12.86 -7.50
CA VAL A 686 10.85 -13.18 -6.53
C VAL A 686 10.13 -14.45 -6.96
N ASP A 687 10.13 -15.48 -6.08
CA ASP A 687 9.33 -16.68 -6.27
C ASP A 687 7.84 -16.40 -5.98
N GLY A 688 6.99 -16.65 -6.94
CA GLY A 688 5.54 -16.48 -6.83
C GLY A 688 4.79 -17.73 -6.36
N GLU A 689 5.48 -18.83 -6.04
CA GLU A 689 4.88 -20.13 -5.73
C GLU A 689 5.32 -20.71 -4.38
N LYS A 690 6.62 -20.71 -4.08
CA LYS A 690 7.19 -21.47 -2.96
C LYS A 690 7.30 -20.65 -1.68
N GLU A 691 7.67 -19.38 -1.79
CA GLU A 691 7.89 -18.49 -0.66
C GLU A 691 6.67 -17.59 -0.40
N LEU A 692 5.49 -18.19 -0.28
CA LEU A 692 4.24 -17.49 0.02
C LEU A 692 3.91 -17.58 1.51
N GLN A 693 3.48 -16.49 2.08
CA GLN A 693 2.88 -16.51 3.40
C GLN A 693 1.57 -17.33 3.37
N GLN A 694 1.48 -18.33 4.22
CA GLN A 694 0.46 -19.40 4.17
C GLN A 694 -1.00 -18.95 4.28
N PHE A 695 -1.28 -17.76 4.85
CA PHE A 695 -2.66 -17.27 5.03
C PHE A 695 -3.02 -16.14 4.07
N THR A 696 -2.05 -15.29 3.72
CA THR A 696 -2.31 -14.09 2.90
C THR A 696 -1.83 -14.25 1.46
N GLY A 697 -1.00 -15.25 1.18
CA GLY A 697 -0.37 -15.43 -0.12
C GLY A 697 0.66 -14.35 -0.45
N MET A 698 1.12 -13.57 0.55
CA MET A 698 2.14 -12.55 0.32
C MET A 698 3.46 -13.21 -0.07
N PRO A 699 4.06 -12.89 -1.24
CA PRO A 699 5.35 -13.43 -1.63
C PRO A 699 6.49 -12.72 -0.89
N ARG A 700 7.60 -13.44 -0.62
CA ARG A 700 8.81 -12.84 -0.09
C ARG A 700 9.46 -11.94 -1.15
N SER A 701 9.27 -10.63 -1.00
CA SER A 701 9.75 -9.61 -1.95
C SER A 701 10.83 -8.70 -1.34
N SER A 702 11.24 -8.96 -0.09
CA SER A 702 12.30 -8.24 0.63
C SER A 702 13.05 -9.22 1.54
N GLY A 703 14.35 -9.00 1.72
CA GLY A 703 15.22 -9.97 2.39
C GLY A 703 15.41 -11.22 1.53
N ILE A 704 15.37 -11.11 0.21
CA ILE A 704 15.55 -12.24 -0.73
C ILE A 704 17.02 -12.67 -0.70
N PRO A 705 17.34 -13.96 -0.43
CA PRO A 705 18.69 -14.47 -0.51
C PRO A 705 19.24 -14.40 -1.94
N ILE A 706 20.42 -13.81 -2.11
CA ILE A 706 21.03 -13.62 -3.42
C ILE A 706 22.54 -13.82 -3.41
N ASN A 707 23.09 -14.14 -4.57
CA ASN A 707 24.50 -14.08 -4.88
C ASN A 707 24.78 -13.00 -5.91
N ILE A 708 26.01 -12.43 -5.88
CA ILE A 708 26.46 -11.40 -6.81
C ILE A 708 27.65 -11.96 -7.58
N HIS A 709 27.57 -11.93 -8.90
CA HIS A 709 28.61 -12.43 -9.79
C HIS A 709 29.14 -11.31 -10.68
N PRO A 710 30.48 -11.06 -10.70
CA PRO A 710 31.08 -10.17 -11.69
C PRO A 710 30.80 -10.66 -13.12
N ILE A 711 30.63 -9.72 -14.08
CA ILE A 711 30.51 -10.02 -15.51
C ILE A 711 31.88 -9.96 -16.16
#